data_9620bc045f60e957b23de6c0976174b2
#
_entry.id   9620bc045f60e957b23de6c0976174b2
#
_cell.length_a   1.000
_cell.length_b   1.000
_cell.length_c   1.000
_cell.angle_alpha   90.00
_cell.angle_beta   90.00
_cell.angle_gamma   90.00
#
_symmetry.space_group_name_H-M   'P 1'
#
loop_
_entity.id
_entity.type
_entity.pdbx_description
1 polymer ?
#
loop_
_entity_poly.entity_id
_entity_poly.type
_entity_poly.pdbx_seq_one_letter_code
_entity_poly.pdbx_strand_id
1 'polypeptide(L)'
;MEKKKSTYSTLDFIPAASNHSGLRSALLSIALLPMMGMAQTVSSPNGNVTVKFSLTDDGQPTYEMEYKGKTVCKPSHLGLELAKDKHASKGMQETDLMKGFKETGHKTSTFDETWKPVWGETATIRNHYNEMEVSLNQPSSKRNIKIRFRVYDYGMGLRYEFPQQEELNYFVIKEEHTQFAMADNHTAYWIPGDYDTQEYEYQITPLTGIKDIIRRDREKYKSNSSTTVFSDTGVQTSLQMKTKDGLYINIHEAACLDYPTMHLNLDEKTLTFESWLTPDAVGMKGFIQTPFNTPWRTVLVSDDARDMLSCKLTLNLNEPCKIEDTSWIHPTKYCGVWWDMIVGRKSWSYTNDYPSVRLGETDYSKCKPNGTHGATTAEVKRYIDFAAKNGLQEVLVEGWNIGWEDWFGHQKLDVFDFVTPYPDFDIKELNDYAHSKGVKLMMHHETSASAINYERHLEDAFKLMNKYGYDAVKTGYVGDIIPRGEYHYSQIMNNHYQRVIEEAAKHHIMVNAHEATRPTGICRTWPNLVGNESARGTEYEAFGGSVPYHTVMLPFTRLQGGPMDYTPGIFETKLSEWSQNPSFVHSTLCGQLSLYLVMYSPLQMAADLPEHYEKYDDAFQFIRDVACDWDDSKYLEAEPAKYITVARKAKGTDNWFVGGKTGEEARNAVVKLDFLDKGKKYECTIYQDAADADYEKNPKAYRITKRTVKRGDVLKIREARGGGFAVSIMAKK
;
A
#
# COMPACT_ATOMS: atom_id res chain seq x y z
N MET A 1 -28.04 37.67 -27.26
CA MET A 1 -29.50 37.73 -27.51
C MET A 1 -30.05 36.32 -27.39
N GLU A 2 -31.15 36.20 -26.66
CA GLU A 2 -31.96 35.04 -26.35
C GLU A 2 -31.48 34.06 -25.27
N LYS A 3 -32.07 34.26 -24.12
CA LYS A 3 -32.10 33.36 -22.95
C LYS A 3 -33.07 32.20 -23.23
N LYS A 4 -32.60 30.97 -23.14
CA LYS A 4 -33.49 29.81 -22.96
C LYS A 4 -33.55 29.42 -21.48
N LYS A 5 -34.70 29.60 -20.89
CA LYS A 5 -35.08 29.06 -19.57
C LYS A 5 -35.38 27.57 -19.72
N SER A 6 -34.75 26.74 -18.88
CA SER A 6 -35.12 25.35 -18.68
C SER A 6 -36.03 25.27 -17.45
N THR A 7 -37.24 24.80 -17.64
CA THR A 7 -38.25 24.52 -16.61
C THR A 7 -38.08 23.12 -16.07
N TYR A 8 -37.86 23.00 -14.76
CA TYR A 8 -38.01 21.73 -14.06
C TYR A 8 -39.48 21.56 -13.61
N SER A 9 -40.07 20.40 -13.94
CA SER A 9 -41.39 19.99 -13.51
C SER A 9 -41.32 19.38 -12.11
N THR A 10 -42.12 19.89 -11.21
CA THR A 10 -42.46 19.35 -9.90
C THR A 10 -43.40 18.15 -10.05
N LEU A 11 -43.09 17.05 -9.39
CA LEU A 11 -44.00 15.93 -9.18
C LEU A 11 -44.69 16.09 -7.83
N ASP A 12 -46.00 16.24 -7.87
CA ASP A 12 -46.90 16.33 -6.72
C ASP A 12 -47.06 14.96 -6.04
N PHE A 13 -46.91 14.94 -4.72
CA PHE A 13 -47.33 13.81 -3.88
C PHE A 13 -48.70 14.13 -3.25
N ILE A 14 -49.66 13.26 -3.48
CA ILE A 14 -51.00 13.27 -2.89
C ILE A 14 -50.94 12.56 -1.52
N PRO A 15 -51.53 13.13 -0.45
CA PRO A 15 -51.66 12.44 0.83
C PRO A 15 -52.96 11.64 0.91
N ALA A 16 -52.87 10.39 1.33
CA ALA A 16 -54.03 9.60 1.70
C ALA A 16 -54.34 9.77 3.20
N ALA A 17 -55.57 10.16 3.46
CA ALA A 17 -56.15 10.25 4.79
C ALA A 17 -56.82 8.93 5.21
N SER A 18 -56.68 8.50 6.46
CA SER A 18 -57.72 7.70 7.14
C SER A 18 -57.63 7.75 8.67
N ASN A 19 -58.61 8.31 9.24
CA ASN A 19 -59.50 8.03 10.37
C ASN A 19 -58.96 7.43 11.70
N HIS A 20 -59.24 8.23 12.67
CA HIS A 20 -59.55 8.12 14.12
C HIS A 20 -59.81 6.75 14.74
N SER A 21 -59.20 6.54 15.93
CA SER A 21 -59.93 6.23 17.17
C SER A 21 -59.04 6.55 18.38
N GLY A 22 -59.57 7.27 19.33
CA GLY A 22 -58.88 7.80 20.48
C GLY A 22 -58.69 6.75 21.60
N LEU A 23 -57.67 6.99 22.40
CA LEU A 23 -57.63 6.51 23.80
C LEU A 23 -56.71 7.43 24.66
N ARG A 24 -57.20 7.68 25.81
CA ARG A 24 -56.86 8.60 26.88
C ARG A 24 -55.39 8.72 27.25
N SER A 25 -54.99 9.96 27.47
CA SER A 25 -53.72 10.39 28.08
C SER A 25 -53.56 9.85 29.51
N ALA A 26 -52.49 9.12 29.77
CA ALA A 26 -51.90 8.98 31.08
C ALA A 26 -50.54 9.66 31.05
N LEU A 27 -50.43 10.81 31.69
CA LEU A 27 -49.14 11.50 31.92
C LEU A 27 -48.30 10.66 32.91
N LEU A 28 -47.34 9.91 32.40
CA LEU A 28 -46.26 9.38 33.21
C LEU A 28 -45.13 10.42 33.20
N SER A 29 -44.97 11.10 34.35
CA SER A 29 -43.78 11.93 34.60
C SER A 29 -42.59 10.99 34.80
N ILE A 30 -41.84 10.79 33.72
CA ILE A 30 -40.48 10.14 33.80
C ILE A 30 -39.54 11.20 34.34
N ALA A 31 -39.15 11.06 35.60
CA ALA A 31 -38.01 11.77 36.17
C ALA A 31 -36.76 11.43 35.37
N LEU A 32 -36.22 12.42 34.66
CA LEU A 32 -34.88 12.35 34.11
C LEU A 32 -33.88 12.34 35.27
N LEU A 33 -33.47 11.16 35.67
CA LEU A 33 -32.22 10.98 36.44
C LEU A 33 -31.07 11.39 35.46
N PRO A 34 -30.06 12.13 35.93
CA PRO A 34 -28.90 12.38 35.13
C PRO A 34 -28.23 11.03 34.85
N MET A 35 -28.23 10.61 33.57
CA MET A 35 -27.42 9.48 33.14
C MET A 35 -25.96 9.90 33.33
N MET A 36 -25.33 9.45 34.43
CA MET A 36 -23.87 9.31 34.47
C MET A 36 -23.51 8.43 33.25
N GLY A 37 -22.66 8.89 32.38
CA GLY A 37 -22.34 8.22 31.13
C GLY A 37 -21.86 6.80 31.35
N MET A 38 -22.75 5.83 31.13
CA MET A 38 -22.36 4.42 31.13
C MET A 38 -21.49 4.20 29.89
N ALA A 39 -20.32 3.60 30.09
CA ALA A 39 -19.43 3.24 29.00
C ALA A 39 -20.14 2.28 28.05
N GLN A 40 -20.06 2.57 26.73
CA GLN A 40 -20.62 1.73 25.68
C GLN A 40 -19.58 0.69 25.27
N THR A 41 -20.01 -0.55 25.07
CA THR A 41 -19.09 -1.67 24.75
C THR A 41 -19.57 -2.41 23.52
N VAL A 42 -18.62 -2.75 22.64
CA VAL A 42 -18.82 -3.64 21.50
C VAL A 42 -17.69 -4.68 21.45
N SER A 43 -18.04 -5.94 21.22
CA SER A 43 -17.06 -7.02 21.08
C SER A 43 -17.10 -7.60 19.65
N SER A 44 -15.99 -8.19 19.22
CA SER A 44 -15.92 -8.92 17.95
C SER A 44 -16.90 -10.11 17.92
N PRO A 45 -17.23 -10.64 16.72
CA PRO A 45 -18.14 -11.79 16.61
C PRO A 45 -17.71 -13.02 17.43
N ASN A 46 -16.39 -13.28 17.52
CA ASN A 46 -15.85 -14.37 18.35
C ASN A 46 -15.59 -13.98 19.81
N GLY A 47 -15.83 -12.72 20.21
CA GLY A 47 -15.65 -12.22 21.56
C GLY A 47 -14.20 -11.96 21.99
N ASN A 48 -13.21 -12.13 21.11
CA ASN A 48 -11.80 -11.96 21.46
C ASN A 48 -11.38 -10.49 21.59
N VAL A 49 -11.91 -9.62 20.75
CA VAL A 49 -11.65 -8.17 20.76
C VAL A 49 -12.81 -7.46 21.43
N THR A 50 -12.52 -6.59 22.38
CA THR A 50 -13.52 -5.73 23.03
C THR A 50 -13.08 -4.28 22.97
N VAL A 51 -13.97 -3.41 22.54
CA VAL A 51 -13.80 -1.96 22.50
C VAL A 51 -14.84 -1.31 23.39
N LYS A 52 -14.37 -0.43 24.27
CA LYS A 52 -15.21 0.33 25.19
C LYS A 52 -15.06 1.81 24.87
N PHE A 53 -16.18 2.49 24.70
CA PHE A 53 -16.25 3.95 24.49
C PHE A 53 -16.78 4.63 25.74
N SER A 54 -16.23 5.80 26.07
CA SER A 54 -16.72 6.65 27.17
C SER A 54 -16.44 8.12 26.88
N LEU A 55 -17.08 9.01 27.63
CA LEU A 55 -16.73 10.42 27.71
C LEU A 55 -16.05 10.69 29.06
N THR A 56 -15.02 11.52 29.08
CA THR A 56 -14.45 12.05 30.31
C THR A 56 -15.42 13.04 30.97
N ASP A 57 -15.13 13.47 32.20
CA ASP A 57 -15.97 14.43 32.94
C ASP A 57 -16.15 15.78 32.20
N ASP A 58 -15.14 16.18 31.40
CA ASP A 58 -15.18 17.38 30.57
C ASP A 58 -15.71 17.09 29.14
N GLY A 59 -16.21 15.88 28.89
CA GLY A 59 -16.86 15.51 27.63
C GLY A 59 -15.90 15.21 26.50
N GLN A 60 -14.68 14.77 26.77
CA GLN A 60 -13.74 14.30 25.74
C GLN A 60 -14.04 12.84 25.36
N PRO A 61 -14.23 12.49 24.09
CA PRO A 61 -14.39 11.12 23.65
C PRO A 61 -13.12 10.30 23.91
N THR A 62 -13.31 9.08 24.43
CA THR A 62 -12.21 8.18 24.83
C THR A 62 -12.60 6.74 24.50
N TYR A 63 -11.63 5.93 24.08
CA TYR A 63 -11.83 4.50 23.87
C TYR A 63 -10.73 3.67 24.54
N GLU A 64 -11.05 2.43 24.81
CA GLU A 64 -10.15 1.38 25.30
C GLU A 64 -10.32 0.13 24.42
N MET A 65 -9.24 -0.66 24.24
CA MET A 65 -9.28 -1.91 23.49
C MET A 65 -8.59 -3.03 24.24
N GLU A 66 -9.24 -4.18 24.27
CA GLU A 66 -8.71 -5.43 24.85
C GLU A 66 -8.74 -6.56 23.82
N TYR A 67 -7.80 -7.51 23.96
CA TYR A 67 -7.78 -8.77 23.22
C TYR A 67 -7.65 -9.94 24.19
N LYS A 68 -8.67 -10.82 24.24
CA LYS A 68 -8.74 -11.96 25.17
C LYS A 68 -8.49 -11.53 26.63
N GLY A 69 -9.03 -10.36 27.02
CA GLY A 69 -8.87 -9.77 28.36
C GLY A 69 -7.50 -9.12 28.64
N LYS A 70 -6.61 -9.03 27.65
CA LYS A 70 -5.36 -8.28 27.75
C LYS A 70 -5.52 -6.88 27.14
N THR A 71 -5.02 -5.86 27.80
CA THR A 71 -5.06 -4.48 27.32
C THR A 71 -4.19 -4.31 26.08
N VAL A 72 -4.79 -3.85 24.98
CA VAL A 72 -4.11 -3.45 23.74
C VAL A 72 -3.91 -1.93 23.74
N CYS A 73 -5.00 -1.17 23.90
CA CYS A 73 -4.97 0.27 24.07
C CYS A 73 -5.57 0.63 25.43
N LYS A 74 -4.82 1.35 26.25
CA LYS A 74 -5.33 2.02 27.45
C LYS A 74 -6.31 3.13 27.05
N PRO A 75 -6.99 3.82 27.98
CA PRO A 75 -7.81 4.98 27.66
C PRO A 75 -7.09 5.95 26.70
N SER A 76 -7.62 6.07 25.50
CA SER A 76 -7.05 6.81 24.36
C SER A 76 -8.05 7.87 23.92
N HIS A 77 -7.63 9.12 23.92
CA HIS A 77 -8.49 10.25 23.57
C HIS A 77 -8.73 10.35 22.08
N LEU A 78 -9.88 10.91 21.71
CA LEU A 78 -10.30 11.20 20.37
C LEU A 78 -10.69 12.68 20.25
N GLY A 79 -10.50 13.27 19.08
CA GLY A 79 -10.91 14.63 18.79
C GLY A 79 -10.19 15.23 17.59
N LEU A 80 -10.61 16.44 17.22
CA LEU A 80 -10.00 17.21 16.14
C LEU A 80 -9.85 18.67 16.56
N GLU A 81 -8.74 19.28 16.19
CA GLU A 81 -8.54 20.71 16.22
C GLU A 81 -8.80 21.29 14.82
N LEU A 82 -9.64 22.31 14.75
CA LEU A 82 -10.00 22.97 13.50
C LEU A 82 -9.24 24.29 13.37
N ALA A 83 -8.87 24.65 12.15
CA ALA A 83 -8.30 25.94 11.85
C ALA A 83 -9.37 27.04 11.87
N LYS A 84 -8.98 28.25 12.31
CA LYS A 84 -9.78 29.46 12.11
C LYS A 84 -9.68 29.89 10.66
N ASP A 85 -10.75 29.74 9.90
CA ASP A 85 -10.83 30.16 8.51
C ASP A 85 -11.99 31.13 8.30
N LYS A 86 -11.68 32.32 7.75
CA LYS A 86 -12.69 33.34 7.48
C LYS A 86 -13.72 32.95 6.42
N HIS A 87 -13.42 31.97 5.60
CA HIS A 87 -14.27 31.44 4.54
C HIS A 87 -15.06 30.20 4.97
N ALA A 88 -14.76 29.65 6.14
CA ALA A 88 -15.45 28.48 6.67
C ALA A 88 -16.87 28.83 7.14
N SER A 89 -17.64 27.80 7.47
CA SER A 89 -19.02 27.92 7.95
C SER A 89 -19.13 28.82 9.16
N LYS A 90 -20.33 29.37 9.36
CA LYS A 90 -20.73 30.08 10.58
C LYS A 90 -20.39 29.20 11.80
N GLY A 91 -19.89 29.85 12.87
CA GLY A 91 -19.51 29.14 14.10
C GLY A 91 -18.03 28.72 14.18
N MET A 92 -17.22 28.89 13.13
CA MET A 92 -15.77 28.56 13.13
C MET A 92 -14.90 29.36 14.08
N GLN A 93 -15.47 30.24 14.90
CA GLN A 93 -14.78 30.85 16.05
C GLN A 93 -14.46 29.82 17.14
N GLU A 94 -15.32 28.79 17.27
CA GLU A 94 -15.12 27.62 18.10
C GLU A 94 -14.35 26.57 17.28
N THR A 95 -13.09 26.36 17.60
CA THR A 95 -12.20 25.43 16.86
C THR A 95 -11.96 24.10 17.58
N ASP A 96 -12.50 23.92 18.77
CA ASP A 96 -12.31 22.73 19.58
C ASP A 96 -13.41 21.70 19.35
N LEU A 97 -13.07 20.59 18.70
CA LEU A 97 -13.86 19.35 18.65
C LEU A 97 -13.23 18.27 19.54
N MET A 98 -12.58 18.66 20.61
CA MET A 98 -11.90 17.77 21.57
C MET A 98 -12.79 17.44 22.76
N LYS A 99 -13.54 18.43 23.27
CA LYS A 99 -14.23 18.38 24.56
C LYS A 99 -15.65 18.93 24.50
N GLY A 100 -16.36 18.86 25.65
CA GLY A 100 -17.68 19.41 25.81
C GLY A 100 -18.78 18.61 25.12
N PHE A 101 -18.49 17.40 24.68
CA PHE A 101 -19.46 16.53 24.05
C PHE A 101 -20.41 15.90 25.06
N LYS A 102 -21.64 15.66 24.61
CA LYS A 102 -22.63 14.81 25.26
C LYS A 102 -23.06 13.72 24.29
N GLU A 103 -23.16 12.50 24.76
CA GLU A 103 -23.77 11.42 23.99
C GLU A 103 -25.26 11.70 23.82
N THR A 104 -25.74 11.64 22.59
CA THR A 104 -27.15 11.79 22.22
C THR A 104 -27.79 10.46 21.85
N GLY A 105 -27.00 9.43 21.67
CA GLY A 105 -27.45 8.07 21.42
C GLY A 105 -26.32 7.20 20.86
N HIS A 106 -26.55 5.89 20.91
CA HIS A 106 -25.69 4.92 20.26
C HIS A 106 -26.53 3.82 19.62
N LYS A 107 -25.90 3.12 18.64
CA LYS A 107 -26.49 1.96 17.95
C LYS A 107 -25.42 0.89 17.81
N THR A 108 -25.86 -0.37 17.92
CA THR A 108 -25.02 -1.53 17.62
C THR A 108 -25.65 -2.34 16.50
N SER A 109 -24.84 -2.97 15.67
CA SER A 109 -25.25 -3.86 14.59
C SER A 109 -24.21 -4.93 14.33
N THR A 110 -24.60 -5.98 13.61
CA THR A 110 -23.70 -7.03 13.12
C THR A 110 -23.79 -7.06 11.60
N PHE A 111 -22.66 -7.26 10.95
CA PHE A 111 -22.55 -7.41 9.51
C PHE A 111 -21.76 -8.66 9.15
N ASP A 112 -22.23 -9.43 8.19
CA ASP A 112 -21.55 -10.64 7.71
C ASP A 112 -21.84 -10.84 6.22
N GLU A 113 -20.82 -10.69 5.41
CA GLU A 113 -20.85 -10.99 3.98
C GLU A 113 -19.59 -11.72 3.55
N THR A 114 -19.64 -12.38 2.41
CA THR A 114 -18.46 -12.92 1.73
C THR A 114 -18.43 -12.35 0.32
N TRP A 115 -17.35 -11.67 -0.02
CA TRP A 115 -17.15 -11.07 -1.33
C TRP A 115 -15.97 -11.71 -2.07
N LYS A 116 -15.93 -11.51 -3.40
CA LYS A 116 -14.88 -12.03 -4.27
C LYS A 116 -14.02 -10.87 -4.76
N PRO A 117 -12.71 -10.88 -4.49
CA PRO A 117 -11.80 -9.89 -5.09
C PRO A 117 -11.63 -10.18 -6.58
N VAL A 118 -11.35 -9.14 -7.38
CA VAL A 118 -11.02 -9.28 -8.80
C VAL A 118 -9.74 -10.08 -8.97
N TRP A 119 -8.77 -9.80 -8.13
CA TRP A 119 -7.53 -10.55 -7.93
C TRP A 119 -7.18 -10.53 -6.44
N GLY A 120 -6.35 -11.45 -5.98
CA GLY A 120 -6.03 -11.47 -4.57
C GLY A 120 -5.26 -12.69 -4.09
N GLU A 121 -5.07 -12.75 -2.79
CA GLU A 121 -4.43 -13.88 -2.11
C GLU A 121 -5.39 -15.05 -1.87
N THR A 122 -6.71 -14.83 -2.01
CA THR A 122 -7.76 -15.81 -1.76
C THR A 122 -8.95 -15.58 -2.69
N ALA A 123 -9.65 -16.63 -3.07
CA ALA A 123 -10.83 -16.57 -3.95
C ALA A 123 -12.00 -15.80 -3.32
N THR A 124 -12.08 -15.77 -1.99
CA THR A 124 -13.16 -15.10 -1.25
C THR A 124 -12.62 -14.48 0.03
N ILE A 125 -13.23 -13.37 0.43
CA ILE A 125 -12.90 -12.65 1.68
C ILE A 125 -14.20 -12.48 2.47
N ARG A 126 -14.21 -12.94 3.74
CA ARG A 126 -15.32 -12.68 4.65
C ARG A 126 -15.15 -11.32 5.30
N ASN A 127 -16.21 -10.52 5.29
CA ASN A 127 -16.33 -9.25 5.97
C ASN A 127 -17.34 -9.40 7.11
N HIS A 128 -16.84 -9.73 8.30
CA HIS A 128 -17.67 -10.04 9.47
C HIS A 128 -17.23 -9.23 10.68
N TYR A 129 -18.10 -8.36 11.15
CA TYR A 129 -17.83 -7.48 12.29
C TYR A 129 -19.09 -7.16 13.09
N ASN A 130 -18.90 -6.75 14.33
CA ASN A 130 -19.89 -6.00 15.08
C ASN A 130 -19.55 -4.52 15.04
N GLU A 131 -20.57 -3.68 14.92
CA GLU A 131 -20.42 -2.23 14.77
C GLU A 131 -21.07 -1.51 15.94
N MET A 132 -20.43 -0.42 16.39
CA MET A 132 -21.00 0.56 17.30
C MET A 132 -20.88 1.96 16.70
N GLU A 133 -22.01 2.66 16.55
CA GLU A 133 -22.09 4.07 16.18
C GLU A 133 -22.49 4.86 17.41
N VAL A 134 -21.66 5.82 17.83
CA VAL A 134 -21.95 6.75 18.92
C VAL A 134 -22.21 8.13 18.36
N SER A 135 -23.36 8.71 18.66
CA SER A 135 -23.75 10.07 18.25
C SER A 135 -23.45 11.04 19.39
N LEU A 136 -22.72 12.11 19.05
CA LEU A 136 -22.25 13.12 19.98
C LEU A 136 -22.73 14.50 19.55
N ASN A 137 -23.15 15.33 20.51
CA ASN A 137 -23.44 16.75 20.31
C ASN A 137 -22.53 17.57 21.24
N GLN A 138 -21.95 18.65 20.70
CA GLN A 138 -21.25 19.66 21.48
C GLN A 138 -22.19 20.84 21.68
N PRO A 139 -22.85 21.00 22.86
CA PRO A 139 -23.90 21.98 23.06
C PRO A 139 -23.45 23.42 22.88
N SER A 140 -22.20 23.75 23.24
CA SER A 140 -21.64 25.10 23.10
C SER A 140 -21.60 25.59 21.64
N SER A 141 -21.31 24.70 20.69
CA SER A 141 -21.20 25.00 19.27
C SER A 141 -22.38 24.47 18.46
N LYS A 142 -23.29 23.68 19.06
CA LYS A 142 -24.40 22.96 18.44
C LYS A 142 -23.97 21.98 17.34
N ARG A 143 -22.71 21.54 17.34
CA ARG A 143 -22.16 20.63 16.35
C ARG A 143 -22.44 19.20 16.71
N ASN A 144 -22.72 18.39 15.70
CA ASN A 144 -22.96 16.97 15.82
C ASN A 144 -21.85 16.21 15.09
N ILE A 145 -21.29 15.20 15.74
CA ILE A 145 -20.38 14.25 15.14
C ILE A 145 -20.79 12.83 15.52
N LYS A 146 -20.35 11.85 14.75
CA LYS A 146 -20.45 10.46 15.11
C LYS A 146 -19.07 9.85 15.18
N ILE A 147 -18.89 8.88 16.07
CA ILE A 147 -17.73 8.01 16.09
C ILE A 147 -18.22 6.60 15.83
N ARG A 148 -17.65 5.95 14.83
CA ARG A 148 -18.01 4.61 14.41
C ARG A 148 -16.87 3.65 14.69
N PHE A 149 -17.18 2.52 15.33
CA PHE A 149 -16.27 1.40 15.55
C PHE A 149 -16.78 0.18 14.80
N ARG A 150 -15.93 -0.47 14.01
CA ARG A 150 -16.13 -1.82 13.48
C ARG A 150 -15.13 -2.76 14.09
N VAL A 151 -15.63 -3.77 14.80
CA VAL A 151 -14.79 -4.68 15.59
C VAL A 151 -14.83 -6.07 14.97
N TYR A 152 -13.68 -6.48 14.47
CA TYR A 152 -13.41 -7.76 13.82
C TYR A 152 -12.71 -8.72 14.79
N ASP A 153 -12.63 -10.00 14.43
CA ASP A 153 -12.01 -11.04 15.27
C ASP A 153 -10.51 -10.80 15.56
N TYR A 154 -9.85 -9.98 14.74
CA TYR A 154 -8.42 -9.65 14.82
C TYR A 154 -8.13 -8.15 14.91
N GLY A 155 -9.10 -7.34 15.31
CA GLY A 155 -8.86 -5.92 15.43
C GLY A 155 -10.08 -5.04 15.25
N MET A 156 -9.84 -3.75 15.13
CA MET A 156 -10.89 -2.76 14.93
C MET A 156 -10.50 -1.70 13.89
N GLY A 157 -11.53 -1.04 13.33
CA GLY A 157 -11.44 0.26 12.68
C GLY A 157 -12.31 1.26 13.40
N LEU A 158 -11.82 2.50 13.58
CA LEU A 158 -12.62 3.64 14.05
C LEU A 158 -12.52 4.80 13.08
N ARG A 159 -13.58 5.62 12.97
CA ARG A 159 -13.56 6.85 12.19
C ARG A 159 -14.52 7.89 12.74
N TYR A 160 -14.28 9.14 12.38
CA TYR A 160 -15.21 10.24 12.61
C TYR A 160 -16.15 10.36 11.41
N GLU A 161 -17.43 10.66 11.68
CA GLU A 161 -18.43 10.94 10.67
C GLU A 161 -19.07 12.28 10.97
N PHE A 162 -19.10 13.16 9.98
CA PHE A 162 -19.67 14.50 10.06
C PHE A 162 -20.94 14.54 9.22
N PRO A 163 -22.14 14.47 9.85
CA PRO A 163 -23.39 14.61 9.12
C PRO A 163 -23.55 16.02 8.56
N GLN A 164 -24.35 16.13 7.51
CA GLN A 164 -24.70 17.46 6.98
C GLN A 164 -25.39 18.29 8.05
N GLN A 165 -24.91 19.51 8.30
CA GLN A 165 -25.39 20.41 9.33
C GLN A 165 -24.95 21.85 9.03
N GLU A 166 -25.71 22.83 9.51
CA GLU A 166 -25.40 24.24 9.27
C GLU A 166 -24.16 24.72 10.04
N GLU A 167 -24.01 24.27 11.30
CA GLU A 167 -22.96 24.74 12.22
C GLU A 167 -21.57 24.14 11.92
N LEU A 168 -21.50 23.14 11.01
CA LEU A 168 -20.25 22.53 10.57
C LEU A 168 -20.43 22.04 9.12
N ASN A 169 -20.54 22.98 8.17
CA ASN A 169 -20.75 22.67 6.76
C ASN A 169 -19.42 22.53 6.00
N TYR A 170 -18.59 23.57 6.06
CA TYR A 170 -17.23 23.57 5.54
C TYR A 170 -16.27 23.93 6.67
N PHE A 171 -15.19 23.18 6.80
CA PHE A 171 -14.18 23.40 7.84
C PHE A 171 -12.81 22.91 7.43
N VAL A 172 -11.77 23.42 8.10
CA VAL A 172 -10.38 23.02 7.87
C VAL A 172 -9.86 22.34 9.12
N ILE A 173 -9.32 21.15 8.95
CA ILE A 173 -8.65 20.40 10.02
C ILE A 173 -7.24 20.96 10.18
N LYS A 174 -6.90 21.38 11.39
CA LYS A 174 -5.55 21.76 11.79
C LYS A 174 -4.77 20.54 12.28
N GLU A 175 -5.40 19.68 13.10
CA GLU A 175 -4.83 18.40 13.51
C GLU A 175 -5.93 17.42 13.95
N GLU A 176 -5.67 16.14 13.78
CA GLU A 176 -6.46 15.03 14.34
C GLU A 176 -5.72 14.47 15.55
N HIS A 177 -6.38 14.44 16.70
CA HIS A 177 -5.83 13.98 17.97
C HIS A 177 -6.36 12.57 18.32
N THR A 178 -6.29 11.64 17.39
CA THR A 178 -6.61 10.23 17.66
C THR A 178 -5.43 9.57 18.33
N GLN A 179 -5.63 9.12 19.58
CA GLN A 179 -4.58 8.50 20.39
C GLN A 179 -4.64 6.98 20.35
N PHE A 180 -3.47 6.37 20.60
CA PHE A 180 -3.25 4.94 20.76
C PHE A 180 -2.31 4.76 21.97
N ALA A 181 -2.85 4.70 23.16
CA ALA A 181 -2.08 4.61 24.40
C ALA A 181 -1.66 3.16 24.66
N MET A 182 -0.41 2.83 24.43
CA MET A 182 0.11 1.46 24.52
C MET A 182 0.20 0.98 25.98
N ALA A 183 -0.07 -0.32 26.17
CA ALA A 183 -0.09 -0.92 27.51
C ALA A 183 1.30 -0.95 28.18
N ASP A 184 2.38 -1.12 27.38
CA ASP A 184 3.77 -1.21 27.86
C ASP A 184 4.74 -0.70 26.77
N ASN A 185 6.03 -0.65 27.10
CA ASN A 185 7.13 -0.34 26.18
C ASN A 185 7.40 -1.53 25.27
N HIS A 186 6.56 -1.68 24.25
CA HIS A 186 6.60 -2.78 23.29
C HIS A 186 7.84 -2.72 22.39
N THR A 187 8.24 -3.85 21.81
CA THR A 187 9.17 -3.86 20.67
C THR A 187 8.44 -3.37 19.44
N ALA A 188 8.91 -2.28 18.85
CA ALA A 188 8.39 -1.72 17.62
C ALA A 188 9.29 -2.05 16.42
N TYR A 189 8.67 -2.30 15.28
CA TYR A 189 9.25 -2.47 13.96
C TYR A 189 8.75 -1.31 13.11
N TRP A 190 9.62 -0.34 12.84
CA TRP A 190 9.23 0.99 12.41
C TRP A 190 10.22 1.64 11.43
N ILE A 191 9.74 2.63 10.72
CA ILE A 191 10.53 3.59 9.96
C ILE A 191 10.19 5.00 10.41
N PRO A 192 11.08 6.03 10.23
CA PRO A 192 10.81 7.39 10.66
C PRO A 192 9.58 7.96 9.98
N GLY A 193 8.85 8.79 10.71
CA GLY A 193 7.72 9.55 10.17
C GLY A 193 8.19 10.64 9.24
N ASP A 194 7.77 10.58 7.98
CA ASP A 194 8.20 11.47 6.91
C ASP A 194 7.01 11.80 6.00
N TYR A 195 6.90 13.06 5.54
CA TYR A 195 5.80 13.52 4.70
C TYR A 195 5.96 13.19 3.22
N ASP A 196 7.17 12.76 2.80
CA ASP A 196 7.50 12.59 1.39
C ASP A 196 7.89 11.17 1.00
N THR A 197 8.49 10.38 1.90
CA THR A 197 8.97 9.05 1.54
C THR A 197 8.75 8.00 2.62
N GLN A 198 8.71 6.73 2.21
CA GLN A 198 8.71 5.53 3.06
C GLN A 198 9.89 4.61 2.76
N GLU A 199 10.85 5.06 1.98
CA GLU A 199 11.96 4.28 1.47
C GLU A 199 13.10 4.17 2.48
N TYR A 200 12.73 3.92 3.73
CA TYR A 200 13.63 3.71 4.83
C TYR A 200 13.80 2.23 5.16
N GLU A 201 14.96 1.91 5.69
CA GLU A 201 15.23 0.60 6.27
C GLU A 201 14.53 0.48 7.63
N TYR A 202 13.82 -0.62 7.87
CA TYR A 202 13.11 -0.83 9.13
C TYR A 202 14.07 -0.91 10.31
N GLN A 203 13.67 -0.29 11.41
CA GLN A 203 14.35 -0.30 12.70
C GLN A 203 13.58 -1.19 13.69
N ILE A 204 14.30 -1.77 14.65
CA ILE A 204 13.74 -2.64 15.69
C ILE A 204 14.20 -2.11 17.05
N THR A 205 13.30 -1.51 17.82
CA THR A 205 13.61 -0.94 19.15
C THR A 205 12.42 -1.09 20.09
N PRO A 206 12.61 -0.98 21.40
CA PRO A 206 11.52 -0.57 22.28
C PRO A 206 10.95 0.80 21.85
N LEU A 207 9.73 1.12 22.20
CA LEU A 207 9.12 2.43 21.88
C LEU A 207 10.00 3.59 22.34
N THR A 208 10.56 3.52 23.54
CA THR A 208 11.46 4.56 24.10
C THR A 208 12.81 4.64 23.40
N GLY A 209 13.14 3.75 22.48
CA GLY A 209 14.38 3.81 21.70
C GLY A 209 14.23 4.54 20.36
N ILE A 210 13.01 4.87 19.94
CA ILE A 210 12.74 5.51 18.64
C ILE A 210 13.49 6.82 18.48
N LYS A 211 13.41 7.69 19.46
CA LYS A 211 14.02 9.02 19.44
C LYS A 211 15.52 9.00 19.25
N ASP A 212 16.22 8.11 19.94
CA ASP A 212 17.68 8.03 19.88
C ASP A 212 18.13 7.60 18.48
N ILE A 213 17.42 6.68 17.86
CA ILE A 213 17.71 6.23 16.49
C ILE A 213 17.44 7.34 15.47
N ILE A 214 16.28 8.01 15.52
CA ILE A 214 15.97 9.11 14.59
C ILE A 214 17.03 10.22 14.69
N ARG A 215 17.46 10.58 15.90
CA ARG A 215 18.50 11.60 16.09
C ARG A 215 19.85 11.14 15.57
N ARG A 216 20.23 9.89 15.81
CA ARG A 216 21.47 9.31 15.33
C ARG A 216 21.56 9.31 13.80
N ASP A 217 20.47 8.91 13.14
CA ASP A 217 20.45 8.64 11.70
C ASP A 217 19.89 9.82 10.86
N ARG A 218 19.59 10.95 11.47
CA ARG A 218 18.98 12.13 10.80
C ARG A 218 19.70 12.57 9.53
N GLU A 219 21.04 12.59 9.56
CA GLU A 219 21.83 12.96 8.38
C GLU A 219 21.81 11.88 7.28
N LYS A 220 21.74 10.60 7.67
CA LYS A 220 21.59 9.48 6.73
C LYS A 220 20.26 9.56 5.98
N TYR A 221 19.19 10.00 6.63
CA TYR A 221 17.87 10.11 6.01
C TYR A 221 17.83 11.11 4.85
N LYS A 222 18.66 12.14 4.86
CA LYS A 222 18.77 13.15 3.78
C LYS A 222 19.32 12.60 2.46
N SER A 223 19.71 11.33 2.40
CA SER A 223 20.21 10.69 1.17
C SER A 223 19.11 10.30 0.20
N ASN A 224 17.84 10.28 0.60
CA ASN A 224 16.72 10.00 -0.28
C ASN A 224 16.40 11.22 -1.17
N SER A 225 15.71 11.00 -2.25
CA SER A 225 15.40 12.02 -3.28
C SER A 225 14.57 13.18 -2.74
N SER A 226 13.64 12.90 -1.83
CA SER A 226 12.91 13.89 -1.03
C SER A 226 12.68 13.35 0.37
N THR A 227 12.82 14.19 1.39
CA THR A 227 12.63 13.79 2.79
C THR A 227 12.14 14.93 3.64
N THR A 228 11.14 14.68 4.47
CA THR A 228 10.67 15.61 5.48
C THR A 228 10.32 14.87 6.76
N VAL A 229 11.35 14.45 7.51
CA VAL A 229 11.18 13.83 8.84
C VAL A 229 10.66 14.88 9.82
N PHE A 230 9.39 14.75 10.22
CA PHE A 230 8.66 15.79 10.93
C PHE A 230 8.95 15.85 12.44
N SER A 231 9.44 14.77 13.07
CA SER A 231 9.62 14.68 14.51
C SER A 231 10.75 13.71 14.89
N ASP A 232 11.34 13.89 16.06
CA ASP A 232 12.28 12.94 16.66
C ASP A 232 11.60 11.66 17.20
N THR A 233 10.29 11.67 17.36
CA THR A 233 9.47 10.54 17.87
C THR A 233 8.38 10.12 16.91
N GLY A 234 8.44 10.64 15.66
CA GLY A 234 7.50 10.35 14.60
C GLY A 234 7.81 9.03 13.90
N VAL A 235 6.78 8.22 13.64
CA VAL A 235 6.89 6.99 12.87
C VAL A 235 5.81 6.90 11.81
N GLN A 236 6.10 6.13 10.74
CA GLN A 236 5.12 5.80 9.70
C GLN A 236 4.08 4.79 10.22
N THR A 237 2.90 4.82 9.62
CA THR A 237 2.03 3.65 9.58
C THR A 237 2.33 2.85 8.28
N SER A 238 2.19 1.57 8.20
CA SER A 238 1.74 0.64 9.21
C SER A 238 2.84 0.38 10.25
N LEU A 239 2.52 0.59 11.51
CA LEU A 239 3.44 0.35 12.61
C LEU A 239 3.19 -1.03 13.22
N GLN A 240 4.17 -1.94 13.10
CA GLN A 240 4.10 -3.27 13.73
C GLN A 240 4.77 -3.26 15.10
N MET A 241 4.14 -3.90 16.08
CA MET A 241 4.70 -4.06 17.44
C MET A 241 4.55 -5.49 17.92
N LYS A 242 5.38 -5.88 18.89
CA LYS A 242 5.28 -7.14 19.63
C LYS A 242 5.37 -6.86 21.14
N THR A 243 4.41 -7.39 21.88
CA THR A 243 4.38 -7.26 23.35
C THR A 243 5.25 -8.33 24.00
N LYS A 244 5.66 -8.11 25.26
CA LYS A 244 6.44 -9.09 26.03
C LYS A 244 5.68 -10.39 26.29
N ASP A 245 4.36 -10.33 26.37
CA ASP A 245 3.48 -11.47 26.63
C ASP A 245 2.93 -12.11 25.34
N GLY A 246 3.51 -11.78 24.18
CA GLY A 246 3.34 -12.50 22.93
C GLY A 246 2.23 -12.01 22.01
N LEU A 247 1.65 -10.83 22.23
CA LEU A 247 0.73 -10.22 21.27
C LEU A 247 1.50 -9.52 20.15
N TYR A 248 0.96 -9.57 18.94
CA TYR A 248 1.34 -8.75 17.80
C TYR A 248 0.27 -7.69 17.62
N ILE A 249 0.69 -6.44 17.50
CA ILE A 249 -0.19 -5.27 17.33
C ILE A 249 0.26 -4.49 16.10
N ASN A 250 -0.70 -4.06 15.28
CA ASN A 250 -0.38 -3.22 14.12
C ASN A 250 -1.34 -2.03 14.10
N ILE A 251 -0.79 -0.82 13.97
CA ILE A 251 -1.56 0.42 13.80
C ILE A 251 -1.40 0.90 12.37
N HIS A 252 -2.54 1.11 11.69
CA HIS A 252 -2.58 1.54 10.30
C HIS A 252 -3.83 2.40 10.04
N GLU A 253 -4.11 2.68 8.78
CA GLU A 253 -5.31 3.36 8.30
C GLU A 253 -5.90 2.65 7.09
N ALA A 254 -7.20 2.85 6.84
CA ALA A 254 -7.87 2.30 5.68
C ALA A 254 -8.77 3.35 5.00
N ALA A 255 -8.95 3.21 3.69
CA ALA A 255 -9.77 4.09 2.86
C ALA A 255 -9.37 5.58 3.00
N CYS A 256 -8.07 5.88 2.81
CA CYS A 256 -7.56 7.26 2.84
C CYS A 256 -7.95 7.96 1.53
N LEU A 257 -9.16 8.52 1.52
CA LEU A 257 -9.77 9.24 0.39
C LEU A 257 -10.14 10.65 0.84
N ASP A 258 -9.79 11.64 0.01
CA ASP A 258 -10.01 13.07 0.26
C ASP A 258 -9.56 13.53 1.67
N TYR A 259 -8.42 13.00 2.10
CA TYR A 259 -7.86 13.23 3.42
C TYR A 259 -6.33 13.06 3.40
N PRO A 260 -5.58 13.75 4.26
CA PRO A 260 -4.13 13.55 4.37
C PRO A 260 -3.80 12.22 5.05
N THR A 261 -2.64 11.69 4.73
CA THR A 261 -2.14 10.44 5.31
C THR A 261 -1.78 10.61 6.78
N MET A 262 -2.10 9.60 7.59
CA MET A 262 -1.78 9.55 9.02
C MET A 262 -0.39 8.99 9.27
N HIS A 263 0.42 9.72 10.01
CA HIS A 263 1.60 9.25 10.73
C HIS A 263 1.28 9.16 12.23
N LEU A 264 2.23 8.72 13.02
CA LEU A 264 2.10 8.63 14.48
C LEU A 264 3.26 9.37 15.15
N ASN A 265 2.96 10.12 16.19
CA ASN A 265 3.97 10.78 17.03
C ASN A 265 3.88 10.23 18.46
N LEU A 266 5.01 9.80 19.02
CA LEU A 266 5.05 9.14 20.32
C LEU A 266 5.33 10.12 21.46
N ASP A 267 4.47 10.15 22.47
CA ASP A 267 4.83 10.62 23.80
C ASP A 267 5.51 9.48 24.57
N GLU A 268 6.83 9.57 24.71
CA GLU A 268 7.66 8.55 25.39
C GLU A 268 7.33 8.37 26.87
N LYS A 269 6.75 9.40 27.54
CA LYS A 269 6.44 9.34 28.97
C LYS A 269 5.21 8.52 29.26
N THR A 270 4.19 8.66 28.44
CA THR A 270 2.90 7.95 28.57
C THR A 270 2.82 6.70 27.70
N LEU A 271 3.77 6.52 26.78
CA LEU A 271 3.77 5.49 25.72
C LEU A 271 2.52 5.60 24.84
N THR A 272 2.12 6.82 24.52
CA THR A 272 0.95 7.12 23.73
C THR A 272 1.35 7.62 22.37
N PHE A 273 0.95 6.92 21.31
CA PHE A 273 0.97 7.47 19.97
C PHE A 273 -0.24 8.37 19.76
N GLU A 274 -0.04 9.47 19.06
CA GLU A 274 -1.09 10.34 18.56
C GLU A 274 -0.97 10.46 17.05
N SER A 275 -2.10 10.48 16.35
CA SER A 275 -2.12 10.72 14.92
C SER A 275 -1.42 12.05 14.59
N TRP A 276 -0.70 12.06 13.48
CA TRP A 276 0.02 13.22 12.97
C TRP A 276 -0.20 13.26 11.46
N LEU A 277 -1.05 14.15 11.02
CA LEU A 277 -1.44 14.23 9.62
C LEU A 277 -0.39 15.01 8.80
N THR A 278 -0.24 14.62 7.53
CA THR A 278 0.59 15.37 6.58
C THR A 278 -0.06 16.71 6.27
N PRO A 279 0.65 17.84 6.43
CA PRO A 279 0.11 19.15 6.07
C PRO A 279 0.13 19.39 4.55
N ASP A 280 -0.62 20.39 4.13
CA ASP A 280 -0.45 21.02 2.83
C ASP A 280 0.66 22.11 2.87
N ALA A 281 0.85 22.82 1.74
CA ALA A 281 1.85 23.87 1.58
C ALA A 281 1.70 25.07 2.54
N VAL A 282 0.55 25.25 3.18
CA VAL A 282 0.27 26.33 4.13
C VAL A 282 0.07 25.81 5.57
N GLY A 283 0.35 24.54 5.81
CA GLY A 283 0.33 23.92 7.13
C GLY A 283 -1.04 23.43 7.60
N MET A 284 -2.05 23.39 6.70
CA MET A 284 -3.37 22.84 7.00
C MET A 284 -3.40 21.33 6.67
N LYS A 285 -4.24 20.58 7.40
CA LYS A 285 -4.26 19.13 7.25
C LYS A 285 -5.37 18.63 6.32
N GLY A 286 -6.57 19.19 6.41
CA GLY A 286 -7.66 18.75 5.54
C GLY A 286 -8.73 19.82 5.35
N PHE A 287 -9.25 19.92 4.13
CA PHE A 287 -10.34 20.81 3.74
C PHE A 287 -11.58 19.96 3.55
N ILE A 288 -12.54 20.12 4.45
CA ILE A 288 -13.68 19.20 4.58
C ILE A 288 -14.98 19.93 4.32
N GLN A 289 -15.86 19.28 3.55
CA GLN A 289 -17.26 19.69 3.37
C GLN A 289 -18.17 18.54 3.78
N THR A 290 -19.13 18.84 4.65
CA THR A 290 -20.09 17.81 5.12
C THR A 290 -21.20 17.55 4.09
N PRO A 291 -21.74 16.30 4.00
CA PRO A 291 -21.39 15.15 4.86
C PRO A 291 -20.03 14.56 4.50
N PHE A 292 -19.28 14.12 5.50
CA PHE A 292 -17.95 13.56 5.31
C PHE A 292 -17.63 12.47 6.35
N ASN A 293 -16.81 11.50 5.95
CA ASN A 293 -16.25 10.47 6.82
C ASN A 293 -14.74 10.48 6.69
N THR A 294 -14.02 10.52 7.82
CA THR A 294 -12.56 10.36 7.78
C THR A 294 -12.16 8.96 7.33
N PRO A 295 -10.91 8.74 6.91
CA PRO A 295 -10.35 7.41 6.81
C PRO A 295 -10.51 6.63 8.13
N TRP A 296 -10.50 5.31 8.04
CA TRP A 296 -10.50 4.47 9.23
C TRP A 296 -9.12 4.44 9.88
N ARG A 297 -9.06 4.60 11.19
CA ARG A 297 -7.89 4.32 12.01
C ARG A 297 -7.99 2.89 12.48
N THR A 298 -6.98 2.05 12.22
CA THR A 298 -7.06 0.62 12.45
C THR A 298 -6.07 0.15 13.50
N VAL A 299 -6.50 -0.80 14.34
CA VAL A 299 -5.64 -1.53 15.27
C VAL A 299 -5.88 -3.00 15.04
N LEU A 300 -4.88 -3.71 14.50
CA LEU A 300 -4.88 -5.17 14.44
C LEU A 300 -4.21 -5.75 15.66
N VAL A 301 -4.67 -6.92 16.11
CA VAL A 301 -4.09 -7.65 17.24
C VAL A 301 -4.30 -9.16 17.12
N SER A 302 -3.28 -9.93 17.39
CA SER A 302 -3.36 -11.40 17.54
C SER A 302 -2.23 -11.92 18.44
N ASP A 303 -2.41 -13.12 18.97
CA ASP A 303 -1.36 -13.91 19.63
C ASP A 303 -0.64 -14.87 18.65
N ASP A 304 -0.92 -14.76 17.35
CA ASP A 304 -0.25 -15.48 16.28
C ASP A 304 0.19 -14.51 15.16
N ALA A 305 1.48 -14.47 14.87
CA ALA A 305 2.04 -13.60 13.82
C ALA A 305 1.45 -13.87 12.42
N ARG A 306 1.00 -15.11 12.16
CA ARG A 306 0.40 -15.50 10.88
C ARG A 306 -0.94 -14.81 10.62
N ASP A 307 -1.68 -14.51 11.68
CA ASP A 307 -2.95 -13.78 11.59
C ASP A 307 -2.73 -12.34 11.13
N MET A 308 -1.61 -11.71 11.52
CA MET A 308 -1.25 -10.36 11.05
C MET A 308 -1.09 -10.33 9.53
N LEU A 309 -0.54 -11.39 8.94
CA LEU A 309 -0.32 -11.51 7.49
C LEU A 309 -1.59 -11.90 6.72
N SER A 310 -2.44 -12.73 7.33
CA SER A 310 -3.67 -13.22 6.68
C SER A 310 -4.86 -12.27 6.82
N CYS A 311 -4.81 -11.29 7.73
CA CYS A 311 -5.91 -10.38 8.02
C CYS A 311 -6.27 -9.51 6.80
N LYS A 312 -7.57 -9.36 6.52
CA LYS A 312 -8.10 -8.55 5.42
C LYS A 312 -8.93 -7.37 5.92
N LEU A 313 -8.72 -6.94 7.17
CA LEU A 313 -9.47 -5.84 7.79
C LEU A 313 -9.35 -4.55 6.97
N THR A 314 -8.15 -4.19 6.53
CA THR A 314 -7.92 -2.97 5.74
C THR A 314 -8.72 -2.97 4.43
N LEU A 315 -8.77 -4.11 3.72
CA LEU A 315 -9.61 -4.26 2.53
C LEU A 315 -11.10 -4.17 2.88
N ASN A 316 -11.53 -4.84 3.96
CA ASN A 316 -12.93 -4.90 4.39
C ASN A 316 -13.50 -3.54 4.82
N LEU A 317 -12.65 -2.60 5.21
CA LEU A 317 -13.05 -1.23 5.56
C LEU A 317 -13.20 -0.30 4.36
N ASN A 318 -12.83 -0.74 3.16
CA ASN A 318 -13.03 -0.01 1.91
C ASN A 318 -14.38 -0.35 1.28
N GLU A 319 -14.87 0.54 0.42
CA GLU A 319 -16.10 0.34 -0.34
C GLU A 319 -15.95 -0.81 -1.37
N PRO A 320 -17.04 -1.44 -1.77
CA PRO A 320 -17.05 -2.41 -2.87
C PRO A 320 -16.48 -1.84 -4.17
N CYS A 321 -16.11 -2.72 -5.09
CA CYS A 321 -15.62 -2.36 -6.43
C CYS A 321 -16.59 -1.41 -7.15
N LYS A 322 -16.05 -0.32 -7.70
CA LYS A 322 -16.80 0.69 -8.47
C LYS A 322 -16.67 0.51 -9.99
N ILE A 323 -15.86 -0.42 -10.45
CA ILE A 323 -15.69 -0.73 -11.87
C ILE A 323 -16.73 -1.81 -12.25
N GLU A 324 -17.61 -1.49 -13.18
CA GLU A 324 -18.69 -2.41 -13.60
C GLU A 324 -18.15 -3.62 -14.37
N ASP A 325 -17.29 -3.39 -15.36
CA ASP A 325 -16.59 -4.45 -16.11
C ASP A 325 -15.12 -4.51 -15.70
N THR A 326 -14.73 -5.55 -14.99
CA THR A 326 -13.36 -5.79 -14.53
C THR A 326 -12.61 -6.82 -15.40
N SER A 327 -13.19 -7.25 -16.52
CA SER A 327 -12.63 -8.33 -17.36
C SER A 327 -11.27 -7.96 -18.01
N TRP A 328 -10.97 -6.68 -18.13
CA TRP A 328 -9.72 -6.16 -18.67
C TRP A 328 -8.60 -6.08 -17.62
N ILE A 329 -8.92 -6.24 -16.33
CA ILE A 329 -7.94 -6.22 -15.24
C ILE A 329 -7.40 -7.63 -15.05
N HIS A 330 -6.09 -7.79 -15.17
CA HIS A 330 -5.47 -9.11 -15.06
C HIS A 330 -4.14 -9.06 -14.31
N PRO A 331 -3.89 -10.02 -13.42
CA PRO A 331 -2.56 -10.23 -12.84
C PRO A 331 -1.54 -10.60 -13.92
N THR A 332 -0.32 -10.06 -13.82
CA THR A 332 0.68 -10.21 -14.86
C THR A 332 2.10 -10.39 -14.31
N LYS A 333 2.95 -11.07 -15.09
CA LYS A 333 4.40 -11.07 -14.90
C LYS A 333 5.04 -10.24 -16.01
N TYR A 334 6.00 -9.41 -15.64
CA TYR A 334 6.70 -8.54 -16.57
C TYR A 334 8.22 -8.56 -16.36
N CYS A 335 8.96 -8.12 -17.34
CA CYS A 335 10.36 -7.73 -17.22
C CYS A 335 10.50 -6.28 -17.72
N GLY A 336 11.69 -5.67 -17.63
CA GLY A 336 11.77 -4.27 -18.03
C GLY A 336 13.15 -3.76 -18.32
N VAL A 337 13.21 -2.77 -19.19
CA VAL A 337 14.34 -1.90 -19.41
C VAL A 337 14.39 -0.93 -18.23
N TRP A 338 15.09 -1.32 -17.17
CA TRP A 338 15.11 -0.66 -15.88
C TRP A 338 16.40 -0.91 -15.09
N TRP A 339 16.74 -2.18 -14.77
CA TRP A 339 17.85 -2.51 -13.87
C TRP A 339 19.21 -2.03 -14.36
N ASP A 340 19.47 -2.08 -15.67
CA ASP A 340 20.70 -1.54 -16.27
C ASP A 340 20.90 -0.04 -15.99
N MET A 341 19.79 0.71 -15.92
CA MET A 341 19.83 2.15 -15.62
C MET A 341 20.02 2.38 -14.11
N ILE A 342 19.33 1.64 -13.26
CA ILE A 342 19.48 1.72 -11.80
C ILE A 342 20.92 1.43 -11.37
N VAL A 343 21.57 0.44 -11.96
CA VAL A 343 22.99 0.12 -11.63
C VAL A 343 24.00 1.03 -12.33
N GLY A 344 23.58 1.95 -13.17
CA GLY A 344 24.42 2.95 -13.84
C GLY A 344 25.13 2.46 -15.10
N ARG A 345 24.70 1.35 -15.73
CA ARG A 345 25.24 0.87 -17.02
C ARG A 345 24.61 1.57 -18.21
N LYS A 346 23.36 1.97 -18.10
CA LYS A 346 22.58 2.68 -19.10
C LYS A 346 22.01 3.98 -18.53
N SER A 347 21.52 4.84 -19.40
CA SER A 347 20.86 6.09 -19.03
C SER A 347 19.39 6.10 -19.46
N TRP A 348 18.56 6.83 -18.70
CA TRP A 348 17.19 7.17 -19.14
C TRP A 348 17.20 8.24 -20.23
N SER A 349 18.21 9.14 -20.22
CA SER A 349 18.36 10.24 -21.19
C SER A 349 18.97 9.77 -22.50
N TYR A 350 18.57 10.42 -23.58
CA TYR A 350 19.03 10.17 -24.93
C TYR A 350 20.34 10.90 -25.27
N THR A 351 20.52 12.12 -24.75
CA THR A 351 21.62 13.02 -25.19
C THR A 351 22.32 13.67 -23.99
N ASN A 352 23.58 14.09 -24.23
CA ASN A 352 24.35 14.93 -23.31
C ASN A 352 24.63 16.32 -23.90
N ASP A 353 24.01 16.68 -25.06
CA ASP A 353 24.29 17.95 -25.74
C ASP A 353 23.81 19.16 -24.94
N TYR A 354 22.80 18.98 -24.08
CA TYR A 354 22.22 20.05 -23.26
C TYR A 354 22.17 19.65 -21.80
N PRO A 355 22.64 20.52 -20.88
CA PRO A 355 22.50 20.31 -19.45
C PRO A 355 21.07 20.57 -18.95
N SER A 356 20.23 21.21 -19.76
CA SER A 356 18.81 21.49 -19.50
C SER A 356 18.06 21.54 -20.81
N VAL A 357 16.85 21.02 -20.83
CA VAL A 357 15.98 20.95 -22.02
C VAL A 357 14.67 21.71 -21.78
N ARG A 358 14.02 22.13 -22.86
CA ARG A 358 12.71 22.79 -22.81
C ARG A 358 11.70 21.98 -23.58
N LEU A 359 10.65 21.59 -22.89
CA LEU A 359 9.53 20.85 -23.46
C LEU A 359 8.89 21.67 -24.60
N GLY A 360 8.72 21.06 -25.78
CA GLY A 360 8.15 21.70 -26.95
C GLY A 360 9.10 22.65 -27.72
N GLU A 361 10.30 22.96 -27.17
CA GLU A 361 11.29 23.85 -27.83
C GLU A 361 12.58 23.12 -28.23
N THR A 362 13.05 22.16 -27.39
CA THR A 362 14.29 21.41 -27.69
C THR A 362 14.05 20.44 -28.84
N ASP A 363 14.83 20.61 -29.93
CA ASP A 363 14.75 19.78 -31.12
C ASP A 363 15.68 18.57 -31.02
N TYR A 364 15.16 17.47 -30.49
CA TYR A 364 15.92 16.22 -30.30
C TYR A 364 16.44 15.60 -31.60
N SER A 365 15.88 15.96 -32.78
CA SER A 365 16.39 15.48 -34.06
C SER A 365 17.77 16.01 -34.38
N LYS A 366 18.18 17.11 -33.72
CA LYS A 366 19.51 17.75 -33.85
C LYS A 366 20.50 17.30 -32.79
N CYS A 367 20.03 16.61 -31.75
CA CYS A 367 20.87 16.13 -30.66
C CYS A 367 21.63 14.86 -31.05
N LYS A 368 22.81 14.68 -30.50
CA LYS A 368 23.58 13.45 -30.66
C LYS A 368 23.18 12.42 -29.58
N PRO A 369 22.95 11.15 -29.95
CA PRO A 369 22.79 10.10 -28.97
C PRO A 369 24.01 10.03 -28.06
N ASN A 370 23.79 9.86 -26.75
CA ASN A 370 24.89 9.70 -25.79
C ASN A 370 25.54 8.30 -25.85
N GLY A 371 24.93 7.36 -26.56
CA GLY A 371 25.41 5.98 -26.72
C GLY A 371 25.16 5.07 -25.53
N THR A 372 24.52 5.57 -24.47
CA THR A 372 24.16 4.80 -23.26
C THR A 372 22.66 4.69 -23.03
N HIS A 373 21.83 5.31 -23.88
CA HIS A 373 20.39 5.26 -23.73
C HIS A 373 19.85 3.83 -23.68
N GLY A 374 19.07 3.50 -22.65
CA GLY A 374 18.57 2.14 -22.40
C GLY A 374 17.36 1.79 -23.27
N ALA A 375 16.47 2.74 -23.50
CA ALA A 375 15.17 2.51 -24.15
C ALA A 375 15.25 2.58 -25.68
N THR A 376 16.30 2.05 -26.31
CA THR A 376 16.39 2.00 -27.77
C THR A 376 15.44 0.96 -28.35
N THR A 377 14.96 1.18 -29.59
CA THR A 377 14.12 0.21 -30.32
C THR A 377 14.75 -1.18 -30.35
N ALA A 378 16.06 -1.27 -30.58
CA ALA A 378 16.78 -2.56 -30.61
C ALA A 378 16.80 -3.26 -29.25
N GLU A 379 17.07 -2.52 -28.19
CA GLU A 379 17.11 -3.10 -26.82
C GLU A 379 15.73 -3.55 -26.38
N VAL A 380 14.69 -2.75 -26.59
CA VAL A 380 13.32 -3.10 -26.23
C VAL A 380 12.87 -4.37 -26.98
N LYS A 381 13.21 -4.54 -28.25
CA LYS A 381 12.93 -5.80 -28.98
C LYS A 381 13.59 -7.01 -28.35
N ARG A 382 14.80 -6.88 -27.81
CA ARG A 382 15.49 -7.95 -27.08
C ARG A 382 14.70 -8.38 -25.84
N TYR A 383 14.14 -7.41 -25.07
CA TYR A 383 13.29 -7.70 -23.93
C TYR A 383 11.93 -8.30 -24.33
N ILE A 384 11.34 -7.85 -25.45
CA ILE A 384 10.10 -8.44 -26.00
C ILE A 384 10.33 -9.91 -26.37
N ASP A 385 11.45 -10.24 -27.06
CA ASP A 385 11.79 -11.63 -27.42
C ASP A 385 12.03 -12.48 -26.18
N PHE A 386 12.69 -11.94 -25.15
CA PHE A 386 12.88 -12.61 -23.88
C PHE A 386 11.55 -12.88 -23.16
N ALA A 387 10.66 -11.89 -23.08
CA ALA A 387 9.35 -12.03 -22.48
C ALA A 387 8.52 -13.10 -23.20
N ALA A 388 8.43 -13.04 -24.52
CA ALA A 388 7.71 -14.01 -25.34
C ALA A 388 8.25 -15.43 -25.17
N LYS A 389 9.57 -15.62 -25.19
CA LYS A 389 10.24 -16.93 -24.99
C LYS A 389 9.90 -17.53 -23.62
N ASN A 390 9.73 -16.70 -22.61
CA ASN A 390 9.62 -17.12 -21.22
C ASN A 390 8.21 -17.02 -20.63
N GLY A 391 7.19 -16.67 -21.43
CA GLY A 391 5.80 -16.58 -20.98
C GLY A 391 5.53 -15.41 -20.02
N LEU A 392 6.34 -14.36 -20.08
CA LEU A 392 6.05 -13.09 -19.44
C LEU A 392 5.11 -12.29 -20.34
N GLN A 393 4.11 -11.64 -19.75
CA GLN A 393 3.04 -11.01 -20.51
C GLN A 393 3.39 -9.58 -20.94
N GLU A 394 4.25 -8.89 -20.17
CA GLU A 394 4.52 -7.48 -20.40
C GLU A 394 6.01 -7.13 -20.29
N VAL A 395 6.37 -6.01 -20.92
CA VAL A 395 7.71 -5.39 -20.86
C VAL A 395 7.55 -3.92 -20.48
N LEU A 396 8.04 -3.55 -19.30
CA LEU A 396 8.17 -2.15 -18.88
C LEU A 396 9.31 -1.48 -19.66
N VAL A 397 9.11 -0.25 -20.10
CA VAL A 397 10.17 0.54 -20.73
C VAL A 397 10.25 1.91 -20.07
N GLU A 398 11.25 2.10 -19.22
CA GLU A 398 11.59 3.41 -18.69
C GLU A 398 12.49 4.19 -19.66
N GLY A 399 12.45 5.52 -19.61
CA GLY A 399 13.29 6.36 -20.48
C GLY A 399 12.83 6.43 -21.94
N TRP A 400 11.60 6.05 -22.26
CA TRP A 400 11.09 6.00 -23.63
C TRP A 400 10.81 7.38 -24.26
N ASN A 401 10.43 8.37 -23.44
CA ASN A 401 9.96 9.70 -23.83
C ASN A 401 10.99 10.78 -23.54
N ILE A 402 10.86 11.92 -24.22
CA ILE A 402 11.74 13.09 -24.05
C ILE A 402 11.63 13.72 -22.66
N GLY A 403 12.72 14.32 -22.16
CA GLY A 403 12.78 15.10 -20.92
C GLY A 403 13.72 14.59 -19.84
N TRP A 404 14.22 13.36 -19.95
CA TRP A 404 15.04 12.73 -18.91
C TRP A 404 16.42 13.38 -18.69
N GLU A 405 16.88 14.26 -19.58
CA GLU A 405 18.07 15.06 -19.39
C GLU A 405 17.95 16.02 -18.20
N ASP A 406 16.73 16.30 -17.78
CA ASP A 406 16.42 17.39 -16.83
C ASP A 406 15.37 17.00 -15.78
N TRP A 407 15.22 15.70 -15.50
CA TRP A 407 14.12 15.21 -14.67
C TRP A 407 14.39 15.35 -13.18
N PHE A 408 15.53 14.87 -12.69
CA PHE A 408 15.82 14.80 -11.26
C PHE A 408 16.63 15.98 -10.75
N GLY A 409 16.26 16.54 -9.58
CA GLY A 409 17.02 17.58 -8.88
C GLY A 409 16.84 19.00 -9.43
N HIS A 410 16.11 19.18 -10.53
CA HIS A 410 15.91 20.50 -11.15
C HIS A 410 14.60 21.18 -10.75
N GLN A 411 13.64 20.46 -10.19
CA GLN A 411 12.33 20.96 -9.75
C GLN A 411 11.62 21.83 -10.78
N LYS A 412 11.58 21.38 -12.03
CA LYS A 412 10.91 22.06 -13.14
C LYS A 412 9.47 21.64 -13.26
N LEU A 413 8.58 22.60 -13.51
CA LEU A 413 7.15 22.31 -13.69
C LEU A 413 6.91 21.42 -14.92
N ASP A 414 7.49 21.75 -16.04
CA ASP A 414 7.24 21.11 -17.34
C ASP A 414 8.48 20.31 -17.78
N VAL A 415 8.61 19.05 -17.34
CA VAL A 415 9.71 18.15 -17.73
C VAL A 415 9.25 17.20 -18.83
N PHE A 416 8.10 16.56 -18.69
CA PHE A 416 7.60 15.53 -19.59
C PHE A 416 6.26 15.94 -20.22
N ASP A 417 6.01 15.50 -21.46
CA ASP A 417 4.71 15.61 -22.12
C ASP A 417 3.94 14.29 -22.20
N PHE A 418 4.59 13.18 -21.83
CA PHE A 418 4.03 11.83 -21.79
C PHE A 418 3.50 11.28 -23.13
N VAL A 419 3.86 11.92 -24.26
CA VAL A 419 3.38 11.54 -25.60
C VAL A 419 4.47 11.50 -26.66
N THR A 420 5.62 12.17 -26.45
CA THR A 420 6.69 12.28 -27.44
C THR A 420 7.83 11.31 -27.14
N PRO A 421 8.03 10.26 -27.96
CA PRO A 421 9.17 9.35 -27.79
C PRO A 421 10.49 10.00 -28.17
N TYR A 422 11.59 9.47 -27.65
CA TYR A 422 12.93 9.79 -28.15
C TYR A 422 13.12 9.34 -29.61
N PRO A 423 14.06 9.94 -30.37
CA PRO A 423 14.29 9.62 -31.81
C PRO A 423 14.66 8.15 -32.07
N ASP A 424 15.24 7.44 -31.10
CA ASP A 424 15.67 6.04 -31.20
C ASP A 424 14.66 5.05 -30.59
N PHE A 425 13.47 5.52 -30.18
CA PHE A 425 12.36 4.71 -29.69
C PHE A 425 11.17 4.78 -30.65
N ASP A 426 11.01 3.80 -31.52
CA ASP A 426 9.83 3.71 -32.40
C ASP A 426 8.66 3.05 -31.69
N ILE A 427 7.79 3.87 -31.10
CA ILE A 427 6.64 3.41 -30.32
C ILE A 427 5.67 2.53 -31.12
N LYS A 428 5.49 2.84 -32.42
CA LYS A 428 4.59 2.05 -33.30
C LYS A 428 5.20 0.70 -33.64
N GLU A 429 6.45 0.70 -34.11
CA GLU A 429 7.16 -0.53 -34.46
C GLU A 429 7.24 -1.48 -33.28
N LEU A 430 7.54 -0.96 -32.08
CA LEU A 430 7.69 -1.75 -30.86
C LEU A 430 6.37 -2.37 -30.40
N ASN A 431 5.26 -1.63 -30.42
CA ASN A 431 3.96 -2.18 -30.05
C ASN A 431 3.47 -3.23 -31.08
N ASP A 432 3.61 -2.96 -32.37
CA ASP A 432 3.29 -3.94 -33.42
C ASP A 432 4.12 -5.22 -33.24
N TYR A 433 5.42 -5.07 -32.94
CA TYR A 433 6.31 -6.21 -32.69
C TYR A 433 5.93 -6.99 -31.46
N ALA A 434 5.69 -6.33 -30.32
CA ALA A 434 5.27 -6.97 -29.08
C ALA A 434 3.96 -7.76 -29.27
N HIS A 435 2.94 -7.13 -29.85
CA HIS A 435 1.65 -7.78 -30.12
C HIS A 435 1.80 -8.99 -31.05
N SER A 436 2.69 -8.92 -32.05
CA SER A 436 2.97 -10.08 -32.94
C SER A 436 3.56 -11.28 -32.18
N LYS A 437 4.16 -11.05 -31.02
CA LYS A 437 4.73 -12.07 -30.14
C LYS A 437 3.80 -12.47 -28.97
N GLY A 438 2.61 -11.86 -28.87
CA GLY A 438 1.68 -12.09 -27.76
C GLY A 438 2.12 -11.40 -26.44
N VAL A 439 2.94 -10.37 -26.52
CA VAL A 439 3.44 -9.55 -25.40
C VAL A 439 2.88 -8.14 -25.53
N LYS A 440 2.70 -7.44 -24.43
CA LYS A 440 2.38 -6.00 -24.39
C LYS A 440 3.55 -5.20 -23.84
N LEU A 441 3.58 -3.92 -24.13
CA LEU A 441 4.45 -2.99 -23.43
C LEU A 441 3.69 -2.36 -22.28
N MET A 442 4.37 -2.21 -21.14
CA MET A 442 3.90 -1.42 -20.00
C MET A 442 4.47 0.00 -20.13
N MET A 443 3.59 0.98 -20.06
CA MET A 443 3.96 2.39 -20.12
C MET A 443 4.65 2.85 -18.84
N HIS A 444 5.56 3.82 -18.93
CA HIS A 444 6.15 4.52 -17.80
C HIS A 444 5.86 6.01 -17.88
N HIS A 445 5.25 6.56 -16.85
CA HIS A 445 5.02 7.99 -16.67
C HIS A 445 5.74 8.48 -15.42
N GLU A 446 7.05 8.78 -15.54
CA GLU A 446 7.76 9.56 -14.54
C GLU A 446 7.31 11.01 -14.61
N THR A 447 6.95 11.60 -13.47
CA THR A 447 6.42 12.98 -13.44
C THR A 447 7.44 14.01 -12.98
N SER A 448 8.61 13.58 -12.46
CA SER A 448 9.55 14.44 -11.76
C SER A 448 8.86 15.24 -10.64
N ALA A 449 7.96 14.55 -9.93
CA ALA A 449 7.10 15.06 -8.86
C ALA A 449 6.15 16.20 -9.26
N SER A 450 6.01 16.51 -10.58
CA SER A 450 5.12 17.56 -11.06
C SER A 450 3.69 17.05 -11.31
N ALA A 451 2.90 16.95 -10.24
CA ALA A 451 1.50 16.54 -10.31
C ALA A 451 0.68 17.45 -11.24
N ILE A 452 0.92 18.76 -11.18
CA ILE A 452 0.23 19.74 -12.04
C ILE A 452 0.50 19.47 -13.53
N ASN A 453 1.75 19.19 -13.89
CA ASN A 453 2.10 18.90 -15.28
C ASN A 453 1.46 17.58 -15.73
N TYR A 454 1.51 16.57 -14.89
CA TYR A 454 0.91 15.27 -15.22
C TYR A 454 -0.61 15.39 -15.43
N GLU A 455 -1.32 16.09 -14.55
CA GLU A 455 -2.77 16.31 -14.71
C GLU A 455 -3.15 17.04 -16.01
N ARG A 456 -2.30 17.96 -16.50
CA ARG A 456 -2.52 18.67 -17.77
C ARG A 456 -2.43 17.76 -18.98
N HIS A 457 -1.61 16.71 -18.89
CA HIS A 457 -1.33 15.80 -20.00
C HIS A 457 -2.00 14.43 -19.88
N LEU A 458 -2.64 14.13 -18.76
CA LEU A 458 -3.14 12.80 -18.39
C LEU A 458 -4.06 12.20 -19.46
N GLU A 459 -5.00 12.98 -19.96
CA GLU A 459 -5.95 12.54 -21.00
C GLU A 459 -5.24 12.21 -22.33
N ASP A 460 -4.29 13.02 -22.76
CA ASP A 460 -3.55 12.78 -24.00
C ASP A 460 -2.60 11.60 -23.87
N ALA A 461 -2.00 11.43 -22.68
CA ALA A 461 -1.16 10.28 -22.35
C ALA A 461 -1.96 8.96 -22.42
N PHE A 462 -3.15 8.91 -21.80
CA PHE A 462 -3.99 7.70 -21.83
C PHE A 462 -4.58 7.44 -23.24
N LYS A 463 -4.91 8.47 -24.01
CA LYS A 463 -5.28 8.30 -25.42
C LYS A 463 -4.13 7.71 -26.26
N LEU A 464 -2.89 8.15 -26.02
CA LEU A 464 -1.71 7.56 -26.66
C LEU A 464 -1.58 6.07 -26.31
N MET A 465 -1.74 5.73 -25.05
CA MET A 465 -1.72 4.35 -24.58
C MET A 465 -2.75 3.50 -25.31
N ASN A 466 -4.01 3.96 -25.32
CA ASN A 466 -5.08 3.24 -26.01
C ASN A 466 -4.81 3.11 -27.53
N LYS A 467 -4.25 4.14 -28.17
CA LYS A 467 -3.89 4.12 -29.60
C LYS A 467 -2.91 3.00 -29.93
N TYR A 468 -1.96 2.71 -29.04
CA TYR A 468 -0.93 1.70 -29.27
C TYR A 468 -1.17 0.38 -28.51
N GLY A 469 -2.28 0.27 -27.76
CA GLY A 469 -2.71 -0.97 -27.12
C GLY A 469 -2.01 -1.29 -25.80
N TYR A 470 -1.47 -0.28 -25.10
CA TYR A 470 -1.03 -0.41 -23.71
C TYR A 470 -2.24 -0.60 -22.79
N ASP A 471 -2.10 -1.44 -21.77
CA ASP A 471 -3.14 -1.67 -20.75
C ASP A 471 -2.64 -1.51 -19.31
N ALA A 472 -1.36 -1.18 -19.13
CA ALA A 472 -0.78 -0.90 -17.83
C ALA A 472 0.20 0.28 -17.87
N VAL A 473 0.25 1.05 -16.80
CA VAL A 473 1.18 2.17 -16.59
C VAL A 473 1.86 2.07 -15.23
N LYS A 474 3.19 2.23 -15.21
CA LYS A 474 3.95 2.58 -14.02
C LYS A 474 4.02 4.10 -13.92
N THR A 475 3.56 4.69 -12.80
CA THR A 475 3.70 6.13 -12.53
C THR A 475 4.83 6.36 -11.53
N GLY A 476 5.56 7.46 -11.63
CA GLY A 476 6.63 7.87 -10.72
C GLY A 476 6.52 9.33 -10.31
N TYR A 477 6.98 9.66 -9.09
CA TYR A 477 6.94 11.03 -8.53
C TYR A 477 8.25 11.36 -7.82
N VAL A 478 9.37 11.11 -8.47
CA VAL A 478 10.71 11.33 -7.88
C VAL A 478 10.99 12.81 -7.70
N GLY A 479 11.31 13.22 -6.46
CA GLY A 479 11.66 14.59 -6.08
C GLY A 479 10.62 15.29 -5.23
N ASP A 480 10.83 16.60 -4.99
CA ASP A 480 9.88 17.41 -4.20
C ASP A 480 8.65 17.75 -5.03
N ILE A 481 7.48 17.63 -4.43
CA ILE A 481 6.20 17.84 -5.12
C ILE A 481 6.08 19.26 -5.72
N ILE A 482 5.56 19.31 -6.94
CA ILE A 482 5.06 20.53 -7.57
C ILE A 482 3.53 20.42 -7.73
N PRO A 483 2.74 21.28 -7.07
CA PRO A 483 3.07 22.64 -6.60
C PRO A 483 3.99 22.65 -5.36
N ARG A 484 4.95 23.57 -5.37
CA ARG A 484 5.98 23.69 -4.32
C ARG A 484 5.37 23.93 -2.95
N GLY A 485 5.90 23.21 -1.96
CA GLY A 485 5.44 23.22 -0.57
C GLY A 485 4.41 22.12 -0.25
N GLU A 486 3.85 21.46 -1.25
CA GLU A 486 3.07 20.24 -1.04
C GLU A 486 3.99 19.06 -0.73
N TYR A 487 3.45 18.08 -0.02
CA TYR A 487 4.12 16.85 0.34
C TYR A 487 3.42 15.66 -0.33
N HIS A 488 4.15 14.57 -0.58
CA HIS A 488 3.65 13.36 -1.24
C HIS A 488 2.40 12.78 -0.57
N TYR A 489 2.19 13.03 0.72
CA TYR A 489 1.10 12.43 1.50
C TYR A 489 0.06 13.45 1.97
N SER A 490 0.06 14.67 1.41
CA SER A 490 -0.98 15.69 1.66
C SER A 490 -2.34 15.28 1.07
N GLN A 491 -3.42 15.92 1.51
CA GLN A 491 -4.76 15.69 0.94
C GLN A 491 -4.78 15.93 -0.58
N ILE A 492 -4.12 16.98 -1.05
CA ILE A 492 -4.06 17.33 -2.47
C ILE A 492 -3.44 16.19 -3.28
N MET A 493 -2.32 15.63 -2.79
CA MET A 493 -1.63 14.55 -3.47
C MET A 493 -2.41 13.23 -3.41
N ASN A 494 -3.06 12.92 -2.28
CA ASN A 494 -3.94 11.75 -2.20
C ASN A 494 -5.10 11.87 -3.21
N ASN A 495 -5.65 13.06 -3.40
CA ASN A 495 -6.69 13.32 -4.40
C ASN A 495 -6.13 13.21 -5.83
N HIS A 496 -4.89 13.63 -6.06
CA HIS A 496 -4.20 13.46 -7.33
C HIS A 496 -4.01 11.97 -7.68
N TYR A 497 -3.46 11.15 -6.77
CA TYR A 497 -3.27 9.72 -6.99
C TYR A 497 -4.60 9.01 -7.26
N GLN A 498 -5.64 9.35 -6.49
CA GLN A 498 -6.98 8.81 -6.71
C GLN A 498 -7.53 9.18 -8.10
N ARG A 499 -7.35 10.42 -8.54
CA ARG A 499 -7.75 10.87 -9.88
C ARG A 499 -7.05 10.09 -10.98
N VAL A 500 -5.72 9.85 -10.85
CA VAL A 500 -4.97 9.05 -11.83
C VAL A 500 -5.55 7.64 -11.96
N ILE A 501 -5.87 7.00 -10.83
CA ILE A 501 -6.47 5.66 -10.80
C ILE A 501 -7.85 5.66 -11.48
N GLU A 502 -8.67 6.66 -11.19
CA GLU A 502 -10.04 6.78 -11.75
C GLU A 502 -10.03 7.09 -13.25
N GLU A 503 -9.15 8.00 -13.70
CA GLU A 503 -8.99 8.28 -15.13
C GLU A 503 -8.42 7.07 -15.89
N ALA A 504 -7.41 6.39 -15.33
CA ALA A 504 -6.89 5.16 -15.90
C ALA A 504 -7.97 4.09 -16.06
N ALA A 505 -8.87 3.94 -15.07
CA ALA A 505 -9.99 2.99 -15.14
C ALA A 505 -10.93 3.28 -16.31
N LYS A 506 -11.22 4.56 -16.62
CA LYS A 506 -12.05 4.96 -17.76
C LYS A 506 -11.42 4.57 -19.11
N HIS A 507 -10.10 4.50 -19.15
CA HIS A 507 -9.32 4.11 -20.32
C HIS A 507 -8.96 2.62 -20.35
N HIS A 508 -9.45 1.82 -19.39
CA HIS A 508 -9.11 0.41 -19.19
C HIS A 508 -7.59 0.17 -19.00
N ILE A 509 -6.97 1.00 -18.17
CA ILE A 509 -5.54 0.96 -17.87
C ILE A 509 -5.34 0.56 -16.40
N MET A 510 -4.49 -0.44 -16.18
CA MET A 510 -4.00 -0.83 -14.86
C MET A 510 -2.89 0.12 -14.40
N VAL A 511 -2.83 0.40 -13.10
CA VAL A 511 -1.87 1.35 -12.51
C VAL A 511 -0.94 0.63 -11.54
N ASN A 512 0.36 0.87 -11.70
CA ASN A 512 1.41 0.57 -10.75
C ASN A 512 2.01 1.89 -10.25
N ALA A 513 1.67 2.31 -9.02
CA ALA A 513 2.01 3.63 -8.48
C ALA A 513 3.31 3.58 -7.66
N HIS A 514 4.36 4.28 -8.10
CA HIS A 514 5.62 4.46 -7.37
C HIS A 514 5.64 5.83 -6.68
N GLU A 515 6.38 5.97 -5.57
CA GLU A 515 6.48 7.15 -4.69
C GLU A 515 5.13 7.70 -4.18
N ALA A 516 4.03 7.08 -4.53
CA ALA A 516 2.69 7.48 -4.10
C ALA A 516 2.45 7.13 -2.61
N THR A 517 1.29 7.54 -2.11
CA THR A 517 0.86 7.18 -0.75
C THR A 517 0.81 5.65 -0.58
N ARG A 518 1.26 5.18 0.60
CA ARG A 518 1.14 3.77 0.98
C ARG A 518 -0.29 3.26 0.85
N PRO A 519 -0.51 1.99 0.48
CA PRO A 519 -1.84 1.43 0.30
C PRO A 519 -2.66 1.44 1.58
N THR A 520 -3.92 1.79 1.42
CA THR A 520 -4.95 1.79 2.47
C THR A 520 -6.17 0.95 2.09
N GLY A 521 -5.97 -0.06 1.23
CA GLY A 521 -7.02 -0.98 0.78
C GLY A 521 -7.86 -0.49 -0.40
N ILE A 522 -7.51 0.64 -1.01
CA ILE A 522 -8.25 1.26 -2.13
C ILE A 522 -8.38 0.31 -3.33
N CYS A 523 -7.46 -0.64 -3.49
CA CYS A 523 -7.50 -1.66 -4.53
C CYS A 523 -8.74 -2.60 -4.44
N ARG A 524 -9.48 -2.64 -3.32
CA ARG A 524 -10.81 -3.27 -3.27
C ARG A 524 -11.83 -2.49 -4.11
N THR A 525 -11.82 -1.17 -4.00
CA THR A 525 -12.75 -0.26 -4.68
C THR A 525 -12.34 -0.01 -6.12
N TRP A 526 -11.03 0.08 -6.36
CA TRP A 526 -10.41 0.33 -7.65
C TRP A 526 -9.37 -0.75 -7.98
N PRO A 527 -9.79 -1.94 -8.41
CA PRO A 527 -8.90 -3.07 -8.64
C PRO A 527 -7.95 -2.91 -9.83
N ASN A 528 -8.07 -1.84 -10.61
CA ASN A 528 -7.07 -1.44 -11.60
C ASN A 528 -5.79 -0.87 -10.96
N LEU A 529 -5.78 -0.53 -9.67
CA LEU A 529 -4.56 -0.30 -8.89
C LEU A 529 -3.94 -1.65 -8.56
N VAL A 530 -3.15 -2.19 -9.47
CA VAL A 530 -2.54 -3.55 -9.37
C VAL A 530 -1.19 -3.56 -8.69
N GLY A 531 -0.50 -2.43 -8.61
CA GLY A 531 0.80 -2.30 -7.98
C GLY A 531 0.97 -0.96 -7.28
N ASN A 532 1.82 -0.95 -6.28
CA ASN A 532 2.27 0.25 -5.59
C ASN A 532 3.61 -0.08 -4.94
N GLU A 533 4.60 0.81 -5.05
CA GLU A 533 5.87 0.60 -4.37
C GLU A 533 5.80 1.08 -2.92
N SER A 534 5.76 2.40 -2.70
CA SER A 534 5.64 3.13 -1.42
C SER A 534 6.38 2.47 -0.26
N ALA A 535 7.60 2.01 -0.50
CA ALA A 535 8.56 1.50 0.46
C ALA A 535 9.90 1.22 -0.23
N ARG A 536 10.95 1.03 0.55
CA ARG A 536 12.29 0.69 0.07
C ARG A 536 12.27 -0.68 -0.64
N GLY A 537 12.37 -0.66 -1.98
CA GLY A 537 12.36 -1.82 -2.85
C GLY A 537 13.75 -2.28 -3.31
N THR A 538 13.78 -3.15 -4.34
CA THR A 538 15.02 -3.73 -4.88
C THR A 538 15.99 -2.70 -5.42
N GLU A 539 15.53 -1.54 -5.92
CA GLU A 539 16.43 -0.51 -6.47
C GLU A 539 17.50 -0.05 -5.46
N TYR A 540 17.15 -0.01 -4.18
CA TYR A 540 18.07 0.37 -3.12
C TYR A 540 19.24 -0.64 -2.92
N GLU A 541 19.12 -1.82 -3.47
CA GLU A 541 20.24 -2.77 -3.51
C GLU A 541 21.40 -2.25 -4.39
N ALA A 542 21.11 -1.36 -5.34
CA ALA A 542 22.13 -0.64 -6.11
C ALA A 542 22.74 0.56 -5.35
N PHE A 543 22.14 0.99 -4.25
CA PHE A 543 22.51 2.16 -3.46
C PHE A 543 22.96 1.81 -2.04
N GLY A 544 23.64 0.68 -1.86
CA GLY A 544 24.17 0.21 -0.58
C GLY A 544 23.36 -0.91 0.05
N GLY A 545 22.22 -1.25 -0.50
CA GLY A 545 21.38 -2.39 -0.10
C GLY A 545 20.53 -2.16 1.13
N SER A 546 19.82 -3.21 1.51
CA SER A 546 18.98 -3.26 2.70
C SER A 546 19.32 -4.51 3.51
N VAL A 547 19.28 -4.41 4.85
CA VAL A 547 19.51 -5.60 5.70
C VAL A 547 18.54 -6.72 5.36
N PRO A 548 18.95 -8.00 5.39
CA PRO A 548 18.11 -9.13 4.97
C PRO A 548 16.75 -9.22 5.65
N TYR A 549 16.62 -8.81 6.92
CA TYR A 549 15.34 -8.85 7.62
C TYR A 549 14.33 -7.84 7.07
N HIS A 550 14.75 -6.82 6.30
CA HIS A 550 13.83 -5.85 5.70
C HIS A 550 12.74 -6.54 4.87
N THR A 551 13.13 -7.54 4.06
CA THR A 551 12.17 -8.29 3.23
C THR A 551 11.21 -9.18 4.00
N VAL A 552 11.51 -9.51 5.26
CA VAL A 552 10.57 -10.22 6.15
C VAL A 552 9.81 -9.28 7.09
N MET A 553 10.09 -7.97 7.02
CA MET A 553 9.30 -6.93 7.69
C MET A 553 8.18 -6.37 6.82
N LEU A 554 8.45 -6.15 5.53
CA LEU A 554 7.48 -5.56 4.60
C LEU A 554 6.11 -6.24 4.60
N PRO A 555 5.98 -7.58 4.68
CA PRO A 555 4.67 -8.23 4.78
C PRO A 555 3.88 -7.89 6.04
N PHE A 556 4.54 -7.62 7.16
CA PHE A 556 3.88 -7.23 8.41
C PHE A 556 3.54 -5.74 8.50
N THR A 557 4.08 -4.94 7.62
CA THR A 557 3.98 -3.48 7.64
C THR A 557 3.39 -2.97 6.32
N ARG A 558 4.22 -2.76 5.31
CA ARG A 558 3.87 -2.14 4.03
C ARG A 558 2.73 -2.88 3.29
N LEU A 559 2.65 -4.22 3.37
CA LEU A 559 1.64 -5.01 2.68
C LEU A 559 0.28 -5.05 3.41
N GLN A 560 0.12 -4.45 4.58
CA GLN A 560 -1.15 -4.44 5.33
C GLN A 560 -2.29 -3.73 4.58
N GLY A 561 -2.00 -2.80 3.70
CA GLY A 561 -2.98 -2.05 2.93
C GLY A 561 -3.15 -2.49 1.47
N GLY A 562 -2.26 -3.36 0.96
CA GLY A 562 -2.30 -3.79 -0.44
C GLY A 562 -0.97 -4.33 -0.97
N PRO A 563 -0.96 -4.79 -2.23
CA PRO A 563 0.21 -5.40 -2.85
C PRO A 563 1.39 -4.42 -2.99
N MET A 564 2.59 -4.98 -3.13
CA MET A 564 3.80 -4.19 -3.35
C MET A 564 4.51 -4.62 -4.64
N ASP A 565 4.84 -3.64 -5.48
CA ASP A 565 5.80 -3.81 -6.57
C ASP A 565 7.24 -3.73 -5.99
N TYR A 566 7.72 -4.85 -5.45
CA TYR A 566 9.04 -4.96 -4.83
C TYR A 566 10.15 -5.10 -5.86
N THR A 567 9.83 -5.43 -7.12
CA THR A 567 10.78 -5.72 -8.22
C THR A 567 11.78 -6.85 -7.90
N PRO A 568 11.31 -8.06 -7.56
CA PRO A 568 12.16 -9.18 -7.15
C PRO A 568 12.90 -9.84 -8.33
N GLY A 569 13.80 -10.77 -8.01
CA GLY A 569 14.35 -11.71 -8.97
C GLY A 569 15.75 -11.41 -9.47
N ILE A 570 16.54 -10.59 -8.78
CA ILE A 570 17.94 -10.34 -9.16
C ILE A 570 18.79 -11.58 -8.84
N PHE A 571 19.32 -12.24 -9.87
CA PHE A 571 20.16 -13.44 -9.74
C PHE A 571 21.64 -13.13 -9.69
N GLU A 572 22.11 -12.15 -10.47
CA GLU A 572 23.48 -11.66 -10.41
C GLU A 572 23.62 -10.63 -9.28
N THR A 573 23.60 -11.13 -8.05
CA THR A 573 23.49 -10.33 -6.83
C THR A 573 24.69 -9.44 -6.54
N LYS A 574 25.90 -9.77 -7.03
CA LYS A 574 27.12 -8.96 -6.85
C LYS A 574 27.31 -8.04 -8.04
N LEU A 575 26.90 -6.78 -7.90
CA LEU A 575 26.86 -5.84 -9.02
C LEU A 575 28.24 -5.52 -9.59
N SER A 576 29.28 -5.50 -8.74
CA SER A 576 30.67 -5.26 -9.16
C SER A 576 31.27 -6.35 -10.06
N GLU A 577 30.64 -7.53 -10.15
CA GLU A 577 31.10 -8.60 -11.05
C GLU A 577 30.75 -8.34 -12.52
N TRP A 578 29.79 -7.43 -12.80
CA TRP A 578 29.28 -7.21 -14.16
C TRP A 578 28.96 -5.73 -14.47
N SER A 579 29.09 -4.83 -13.50
CA SER A 579 28.90 -3.38 -13.64
C SER A 579 29.97 -2.61 -12.88
N GLN A 580 29.94 -1.26 -12.96
CA GLN A 580 30.83 -0.39 -12.15
C GLN A 580 30.24 -0.11 -10.74
N ASN A 581 29.06 -0.62 -10.44
CA ASN A 581 28.40 -0.43 -9.15
C ASN A 581 29.05 -1.31 -8.08
N PRO A 582 29.57 -0.74 -6.96
CA PRO A 582 30.24 -1.50 -5.89
C PRO A 582 29.26 -2.24 -4.96
N SER A 583 27.97 -2.01 -5.09
CA SER A 583 26.93 -2.58 -4.23
C SER A 583 26.66 -4.05 -4.53
N PHE A 584 25.84 -4.67 -3.70
CA PHE A 584 25.35 -6.02 -3.92
C PHE A 584 23.96 -6.19 -3.32
N VAL A 585 23.20 -7.18 -3.83
CA VAL A 585 21.86 -7.52 -3.35
C VAL A 585 21.97 -8.39 -2.10
N HIS A 586 21.38 -7.95 -0.99
CA HIS A 586 21.48 -8.61 0.32
C HIS A 586 20.55 -9.84 0.42
N SER A 587 20.67 -10.75 -0.53
CA SER A 587 19.84 -11.94 -0.64
C SER A 587 20.61 -13.06 -1.34
N THR A 588 20.22 -14.32 -1.09
CA THR A 588 20.62 -15.43 -1.96
C THR A 588 19.71 -15.50 -3.18
N LEU A 589 20.13 -16.25 -4.22
CA LEU A 589 19.30 -16.53 -5.40
C LEU A 589 17.96 -17.17 -5.00
N CYS A 590 17.96 -18.16 -4.10
CA CYS A 590 16.72 -18.76 -3.60
C CYS A 590 15.89 -17.81 -2.73
N GLY A 591 16.55 -16.88 -2.03
CA GLY A 591 15.90 -15.77 -1.36
C GLY A 591 15.13 -14.89 -2.36
N GLN A 592 15.72 -14.58 -3.53
CA GLN A 592 15.03 -13.82 -4.59
C GLN A 592 13.85 -14.59 -5.16
N LEU A 593 13.96 -15.90 -5.39
CA LEU A 593 12.83 -16.73 -5.82
C LEU A 593 11.67 -16.73 -4.80
N SER A 594 11.98 -16.75 -3.50
CA SER A 594 10.96 -16.76 -2.45
C SER A 594 10.11 -15.49 -2.41
N LEU A 595 10.65 -14.36 -2.86
CA LEU A 595 9.96 -13.06 -2.84
C LEU A 595 8.71 -13.05 -3.73
N TYR A 596 8.64 -13.84 -4.79
CA TYR A 596 7.43 -14.00 -5.61
C TYR A 596 6.22 -14.52 -4.83
N LEU A 597 6.44 -15.08 -3.66
CA LEU A 597 5.38 -15.60 -2.77
C LEU A 597 5.25 -14.80 -1.49
N VAL A 598 6.36 -14.37 -0.91
CA VAL A 598 6.40 -13.61 0.36
C VAL A 598 5.96 -12.16 0.17
N MET A 599 6.39 -11.52 -0.95
CA MET A 599 5.93 -10.19 -1.37
C MET A 599 4.74 -10.35 -2.30
N TYR A 600 3.53 -10.37 -1.72
CA TYR A 600 2.33 -10.49 -2.54
C TYR A 600 2.15 -9.30 -3.47
N SER A 601 1.99 -9.59 -4.75
CA SER A 601 1.56 -8.65 -5.78
C SER A 601 0.87 -9.39 -6.93
N PRO A 602 -0.21 -8.86 -7.53
CA PRO A 602 -0.74 -9.36 -8.79
C PRO A 602 0.13 -8.95 -9.98
N LEU A 603 1.07 -8.02 -9.77
CA LEU A 603 2.04 -7.54 -10.74
C LEU A 603 3.44 -7.92 -10.26
N GLN A 604 4.10 -8.89 -10.92
CA GLN A 604 5.39 -9.42 -10.49
C GLN A 604 6.47 -9.23 -11.55
N MET A 605 7.54 -8.55 -11.19
CA MET A 605 8.65 -8.28 -12.09
C MET A 605 9.69 -9.41 -12.06
N ALA A 606 10.20 -9.79 -13.24
CA ALA A 606 11.48 -10.45 -13.40
C ALA A 606 12.52 -9.34 -13.63
N ALA A 607 13.11 -8.82 -12.55
CA ALA A 607 13.78 -7.51 -12.55
C ALA A 607 15.22 -7.53 -13.08
N ASP A 608 15.87 -8.71 -13.15
CA ASP A 608 17.24 -8.85 -13.65
C ASP A 608 17.29 -8.82 -15.19
N LEU A 609 18.50 -8.78 -15.73
CA LEU A 609 18.74 -8.74 -17.17
C LEU A 609 18.47 -10.10 -17.82
N PRO A 610 17.99 -10.15 -19.07
CA PRO A 610 17.77 -11.38 -19.80
C PRO A 610 18.96 -12.34 -19.80
N GLU A 611 20.18 -11.85 -20.03
CA GLU A 611 21.41 -12.63 -20.05
C GLU A 611 21.78 -13.21 -18.68
N HIS A 612 21.36 -12.60 -17.58
CA HIS A 612 21.56 -13.14 -16.24
C HIS A 612 20.65 -14.33 -15.99
N TYR A 613 19.42 -14.27 -16.40
CA TYR A 613 18.48 -15.38 -16.29
C TYR A 613 18.87 -16.57 -17.16
N GLU A 614 19.46 -16.32 -18.34
CA GLU A 614 19.94 -17.39 -19.23
C GLU A 614 21.09 -18.23 -18.60
N LYS A 615 21.89 -17.64 -17.70
CA LYS A 615 22.92 -18.38 -16.93
C LYS A 615 22.34 -19.34 -15.90
N TYR A 616 21.13 -19.05 -15.39
CA TYR A 616 20.45 -19.81 -14.33
C TYR A 616 19.07 -20.26 -14.79
N ASP A 617 18.96 -20.76 -16.04
CA ASP A 617 17.69 -21.11 -16.69
C ASP A 617 16.88 -22.14 -15.91
N ASP A 618 17.56 -23.06 -15.21
CA ASP A 618 16.95 -24.07 -14.34
C ASP A 618 16.30 -23.44 -13.08
N ALA A 619 16.90 -22.42 -12.49
CA ALA A 619 16.31 -21.66 -11.39
C ALA A 619 15.22 -20.71 -11.87
N PHE A 620 15.41 -20.09 -13.06
CA PHE A 620 14.42 -19.22 -13.67
C PHE A 620 13.11 -19.94 -14.03
N GLN A 621 13.15 -21.28 -14.16
CA GLN A 621 11.95 -22.09 -14.33
C GLN A 621 10.90 -21.84 -13.25
N PHE A 622 11.29 -21.54 -12.01
CA PHE A 622 10.34 -21.16 -10.96
C PHE A 622 9.57 -19.89 -11.31
N ILE A 623 10.25 -18.87 -11.84
CA ILE A 623 9.61 -17.60 -12.23
C ILE A 623 8.64 -17.81 -13.41
N ARG A 624 8.96 -18.74 -14.34
CA ARG A 624 8.02 -19.12 -15.41
C ARG A 624 6.76 -19.76 -14.84
N ASP A 625 6.89 -20.64 -13.85
CA ASP A 625 5.80 -21.47 -13.31
C ASP A 625 4.91 -20.73 -12.30
N VAL A 626 5.47 -19.84 -11.46
CA VAL A 626 4.74 -19.22 -10.36
C VAL A 626 3.59 -18.33 -10.85
N ALA A 627 2.45 -18.44 -10.18
CA ALA A 627 1.28 -17.60 -10.46
C ALA A 627 1.37 -16.23 -9.74
N CYS A 628 0.54 -15.29 -10.15
CA CYS A 628 0.39 -13.96 -9.52
C CYS A 628 -1.00 -13.74 -8.89
N ASP A 629 -1.95 -14.69 -9.07
CA ASP A 629 -3.30 -14.64 -8.54
C ASP A 629 -3.66 -15.98 -7.88
N TRP A 630 -4.40 -15.95 -6.77
CA TRP A 630 -4.48 -17.07 -5.85
C TRP A 630 -5.91 -17.38 -5.40
N ASP A 631 -6.24 -18.68 -5.34
CA ASP A 631 -7.49 -19.15 -4.73
C ASP A 631 -7.38 -19.32 -3.22
N ASP A 632 -6.17 -19.58 -2.70
CA ASP A 632 -5.94 -19.78 -1.26
C ASP A 632 -4.50 -19.41 -0.90
N SER A 633 -4.31 -18.84 0.30
CA SER A 633 -3.00 -18.54 0.87
C SER A 633 -2.97 -18.93 2.34
N LYS A 634 -1.92 -19.67 2.72
CA LYS A 634 -1.72 -20.17 4.08
C LYS A 634 -0.34 -19.76 4.57
N TYR A 635 -0.30 -18.90 5.55
CA TYR A 635 0.92 -18.59 6.27
C TYR A 635 1.23 -19.72 7.24
N LEU A 636 2.31 -20.46 7.00
CA LEU A 636 2.65 -21.68 7.73
C LEU A 636 3.53 -21.40 8.95
N GLU A 637 4.49 -20.50 8.78
CA GLU A 637 5.38 -20.01 9.83
C GLU A 637 5.61 -18.51 9.63
N ALA A 638 5.62 -17.75 10.72
CA ALA A 638 5.87 -16.31 10.66
C ALA A 638 6.42 -15.76 11.98
N GLU A 639 7.42 -14.89 11.89
CA GLU A 639 7.91 -14.07 12.99
C GLU A 639 8.50 -12.78 12.40
N PRO A 640 8.04 -11.58 12.80
CA PRO A 640 8.53 -10.32 12.30
C PRO A 640 10.06 -10.22 12.38
N ALA A 641 10.69 -9.74 11.31
CA ALA A 641 12.13 -9.60 11.11
C ALA A 641 12.92 -10.91 11.08
N LYS A 642 12.31 -12.04 11.34
CA LYS A 642 13.03 -13.34 11.40
C LYS A 642 12.75 -14.21 10.20
N TYR A 643 11.49 -14.57 9.97
CA TYR A 643 11.13 -15.46 8.86
C TYR A 643 9.65 -15.41 8.51
N ILE A 644 9.35 -15.82 7.28
CA ILE A 644 7.99 -16.08 6.79
C ILE A 644 8.06 -17.33 5.90
N THR A 645 7.06 -18.23 6.06
CA THR A 645 6.79 -19.34 5.15
C THR A 645 5.32 -19.30 4.74
N VAL A 646 5.05 -19.22 3.44
CA VAL A 646 3.69 -19.13 2.89
C VAL A 646 3.47 -20.15 1.78
N ALA A 647 2.30 -20.80 1.77
CA ALA A 647 1.82 -21.66 0.70
C ALA A 647 0.63 -20.98 0.00
N ARG A 648 0.64 -20.95 -1.35
CA ARG A 648 -0.39 -20.29 -2.15
C ARG A 648 -0.89 -21.24 -3.25
N LYS A 649 -2.21 -21.35 -3.41
CA LYS A 649 -2.86 -22.11 -4.46
C LYS A 649 -3.12 -21.21 -5.66
N ALA A 650 -2.57 -21.59 -6.82
CA ALA A 650 -2.77 -20.81 -8.04
C ALA A 650 -4.25 -20.84 -8.47
N LYS A 651 -4.80 -19.68 -8.82
CA LYS A 651 -6.21 -19.49 -9.16
C LYS A 651 -6.66 -20.40 -10.29
N GLY A 652 -7.79 -21.08 -10.09
CA GLY A 652 -8.40 -21.98 -11.07
C GLY A 652 -7.64 -23.28 -11.31
N THR A 653 -6.67 -23.64 -10.47
CA THR A 653 -5.85 -24.85 -10.60
C THR A 653 -5.77 -25.65 -9.30
N ASP A 654 -5.18 -26.85 -9.37
CA ASP A 654 -4.79 -27.62 -8.18
C ASP A 654 -3.30 -27.43 -7.81
N ASN A 655 -2.60 -26.53 -8.48
CA ASN A 655 -1.18 -26.27 -8.25
C ASN A 655 -0.97 -25.39 -7.04
N TRP A 656 0.07 -25.73 -6.27
CA TRP A 656 0.49 -24.96 -5.11
C TRP A 656 1.93 -24.49 -5.26
N PHE A 657 2.21 -23.35 -4.66
CA PHE A 657 3.57 -22.80 -4.56
C PHE A 657 3.87 -22.50 -3.10
N VAL A 658 5.09 -22.77 -2.65
CA VAL A 658 5.52 -22.47 -1.28
C VAL A 658 6.79 -21.66 -1.31
N GLY A 659 6.80 -20.53 -0.60
CA GLY A 659 7.96 -19.67 -0.43
C GLY A 659 8.33 -19.52 1.04
N GLY A 660 9.61 -19.54 1.33
CA GLY A 660 10.15 -19.21 2.64
C GLY A 660 11.28 -18.22 2.52
N LYS A 661 11.30 -17.21 3.36
CA LYS A 661 12.36 -16.18 3.45
C LYS A 661 12.78 -16.03 4.89
N THR A 662 14.10 -15.97 5.12
CA THR A 662 14.69 -15.68 6.43
C THR A 662 15.48 -14.36 6.41
N GLY A 663 15.61 -13.75 7.57
CA GLY A 663 16.42 -12.56 7.80
C GLY A 663 17.90 -12.90 8.05
N GLU A 664 18.43 -12.43 9.19
CA GLU A 664 19.86 -12.51 9.52
C GLU A 664 20.33 -13.91 9.94
N GLU A 665 19.41 -14.81 10.25
CA GLU A 665 19.77 -16.13 10.79
C GLU A 665 19.43 -17.24 9.80
N ALA A 666 20.34 -18.18 9.61
CA ALA A 666 20.08 -19.40 8.86
C ALA A 666 19.13 -20.32 9.67
N ARG A 667 18.22 -20.99 8.98
CA ARG A 667 17.26 -21.91 9.63
C ARG A 667 16.89 -23.09 8.74
N ASN A 668 16.09 -24.00 9.30
CA ASN A 668 15.40 -25.04 8.55
C ASN A 668 13.90 -24.84 8.70
N ALA A 669 13.23 -24.53 7.61
CA ALA A 669 11.78 -24.47 7.54
C ALA A 669 11.17 -25.87 7.59
N VAL A 670 10.02 -26.01 8.26
CA VAL A 670 9.27 -27.26 8.33
C VAL A 670 7.89 -27.06 7.68
N VAL A 671 7.76 -27.50 6.44
CA VAL A 671 6.55 -27.34 5.62
C VAL A 671 5.75 -28.63 5.67
N LYS A 672 4.64 -28.62 6.42
CA LYS A 672 3.64 -29.71 6.41
C LYS A 672 2.69 -29.52 5.23
N LEU A 673 2.56 -30.54 4.38
CA LEU A 673 1.74 -30.48 3.16
C LEU A 673 0.27 -30.86 3.42
N ASP A 674 -0.28 -30.48 4.58
CA ASP A 674 -1.67 -30.77 4.97
C ASP A 674 -2.70 -29.98 4.15
N PHE A 675 -2.27 -28.96 3.43
CA PHE A 675 -3.11 -28.16 2.54
C PHE A 675 -3.37 -28.82 1.18
N LEU A 676 -2.65 -29.88 0.81
CA LEU A 676 -2.86 -30.59 -0.43
C LEU A 676 -4.14 -31.44 -0.39
N ASP A 677 -4.73 -31.68 -1.54
CA ASP A 677 -5.95 -32.49 -1.65
C ASP A 677 -5.71 -33.95 -1.29
N LYS A 678 -6.66 -34.53 -0.55
CA LYS A 678 -6.62 -35.95 -0.18
C LYS A 678 -6.68 -36.83 -1.41
N GLY A 679 -5.77 -37.81 -1.47
CA GLY A 679 -5.74 -38.83 -2.54
C GLY A 679 -5.02 -38.38 -3.82
N LYS A 680 -4.69 -37.13 -4.00
CA LYS A 680 -3.90 -36.63 -5.13
C LYS A 680 -2.39 -36.78 -4.89
N LYS A 681 -1.66 -36.97 -6.00
CA LYS A 681 -0.18 -36.92 -6.02
C LYS A 681 0.26 -35.69 -6.81
N TYR A 682 1.36 -35.11 -6.39
CA TYR A 682 1.92 -33.91 -6.98
C TYR A 682 3.38 -34.11 -7.33
N GLU A 683 3.83 -33.50 -8.41
CA GLU A 683 5.24 -33.31 -8.69
C GLU A 683 5.73 -32.08 -7.92
N CYS A 684 6.77 -32.26 -7.11
CA CYS A 684 7.30 -31.21 -6.25
C CYS A 684 8.73 -30.90 -6.69
N THR A 685 8.98 -29.67 -7.13
CA THR A 685 10.30 -29.13 -7.43
C THR A 685 10.70 -28.15 -6.34
N ILE A 686 11.80 -28.40 -5.65
CA ILE A 686 12.29 -27.58 -4.53
C ILE A 686 13.56 -26.87 -4.98
N TYR A 687 13.54 -25.54 -4.92
CA TYR A 687 14.65 -24.62 -5.12
C TYR A 687 15.09 -24.13 -3.75
N GLN A 688 16.24 -24.50 -3.27
CA GLN A 688 16.71 -24.17 -1.92
C GLN A 688 18.16 -23.76 -1.89
N ASP A 689 18.53 -22.98 -0.90
CA ASP A 689 19.91 -22.63 -0.62
C ASP A 689 20.79 -23.89 -0.43
N ALA A 690 21.98 -23.91 -1.05
CA ALA A 690 22.98 -24.94 -0.83
C ALA A 690 23.54 -24.87 0.59
N ALA A 691 24.32 -25.90 0.99
CA ALA A 691 24.86 -26.00 2.35
C ALA A 691 25.81 -24.84 2.71
N ASP A 692 26.51 -24.32 1.71
CA ASP A 692 27.51 -23.23 1.80
C ASP A 692 26.98 -21.88 1.31
N ALA A 693 25.65 -21.77 1.05
CA ALA A 693 25.02 -20.51 0.66
C ALA A 693 25.04 -19.50 1.81
N ASP A 694 25.29 -18.24 1.46
CA ASP A 694 25.28 -17.08 2.35
C ASP A 694 25.15 -15.82 1.49
N TYR A 695 24.30 -14.85 1.86
CA TYR A 695 24.02 -13.71 1.02
C TYR A 695 25.23 -12.80 0.72
N GLU A 696 26.24 -12.77 1.60
CA GLU A 696 27.47 -12.00 1.39
C GLU A 696 28.56 -12.82 0.67
N LYS A 697 28.76 -14.09 1.11
CA LYS A 697 29.92 -14.87 0.69
C LYS A 697 29.64 -15.72 -0.54
N ASN A 698 28.47 -16.38 -0.59
CA ASN A 698 28.16 -17.32 -1.66
C ASN A 698 26.63 -17.24 -2.00
N PRO A 699 26.15 -16.09 -2.49
CA PRO A 699 24.70 -15.86 -2.68
C PRO A 699 24.07 -16.71 -3.80
N LYS A 700 24.86 -17.17 -4.76
CA LYS A 700 24.38 -17.90 -5.94
C LYS A 700 24.44 -19.43 -5.78
N ALA A 701 24.78 -19.94 -4.58
CA ALA A 701 24.81 -21.37 -4.30
C ALA A 701 23.39 -21.90 -3.99
N TYR A 702 22.87 -22.72 -4.88
CA TYR A 702 21.54 -23.32 -4.73
C TYR A 702 21.51 -24.80 -5.13
N ARG A 703 20.44 -25.49 -4.79
CA ARG A 703 20.16 -26.86 -5.17
C ARG A 703 18.71 -27.03 -5.59
N ILE A 704 18.49 -27.70 -6.71
CA ILE A 704 17.16 -28.10 -7.18
C ILE A 704 16.95 -29.59 -6.94
N THR A 705 15.84 -29.97 -6.32
CA THR A 705 15.45 -31.38 -6.13
C THR A 705 14.02 -31.60 -6.57
N LYS A 706 13.75 -32.75 -7.19
CA LYS A 706 12.43 -33.15 -7.63
C LYS A 706 11.98 -34.43 -6.93
N ARG A 707 10.71 -34.49 -6.51
CA ARG A 707 10.11 -35.67 -5.91
C ARG A 707 8.58 -35.66 -6.05
N THR A 708 7.96 -36.82 -5.90
CA THR A 708 6.50 -36.90 -5.77
C THR A 708 6.12 -36.71 -4.31
N VAL A 709 5.10 -35.88 -4.07
CA VAL A 709 4.55 -35.62 -2.73
C VAL A 709 3.03 -35.79 -2.72
N LYS A 710 2.48 -35.92 -1.51
CA LYS A 710 1.04 -36.01 -1.21
C LYS A 710 0.71 -35.30 0.10
N ARG A 711 -0.56 -35.14 0.37
CA ARG A 711 -1.04 -34.64 1.67
C ARG A 711 -0.44 -35.43 2.84
N GLY A 712 -0.01 -34.73 3.88
CA GLY A 712 0.62 -35.29 5.09
C GLY A 712 2.12 -35.48 5.01
N ASP A 713 2.73 -35.33 3.83
CA ASP A 713 4.19 -35.31 3.71
C ASP A 713 4.76 -34.02 4.36
N VAL A 714 6.03 -34.09 4.78
CA VAL A 714 6.73 -32.97 5.40
C VAL A 714 8.01 -32.68 4.62
N LEU A 715 8.20 -31.41 4.27
CA LEU A 715 9.44 -30.91 3.70
C LEU A 715 10.26 -30.26 4.81
N LYS A 716 11.56 -30.60 4.90
CA LYS A 716 12.55 -29.88 5.71
C LYS A 716 13.49 -29.18 4.73
N ILE A 717 13.48 -27.87 4.73
CA ILE A 717 14.17 -27.06 3.72
C ILE A 717 15.09 -26.07 4.42
N ARG A 718 16.38 -26.07 4.02
CA ARG A 718 17.37 -25.14 4.54
C ARG A 718 17.17 -23.77 3.93
N GLU A 719 17.25 -22.74 4.77
CA GLU A 719 17.39 -21.34 4.43
C GLU A 719 18.71 -20.83 4.96
N ALA A 720 19.56 -20.28 4.11
CA ALA A 720 20.82 -19.65 4.50
C ALA A 720 20.56 -18.28 5.15
N ARG A 721 21.57 -17.66 5.74
CA ARG A 721 21.54 -16.28 6.21
C ARG A 721 21.17 -15.34 5.02
N GLY A 722 20.12 -14.51 5.16
CA GLY A 722 19.60 -13.68 4.07
C GLY A 722 18.97 -14.47 2.92
N GLY A 723 18.77 -15.77 3.11
CA GLY A 723 18.34 -16.70 2.09
C GLY A 723 16.87 -17.05 2.10
N GLY A 724 16.56 -18.16 1.43
CA GLY A 724 15.19 -18.63 1.32
C GLY A 724 15.05 -19.88 0.47
N PHE A 725 13.81 -20.22 0.15
CA PHE A 725 13.47 -21.28 -0.77
C PHE A 725 12.18 -21.00 -1.53
N ALA A 726 12.05 -21.67 -2.67
CA ALA A 726 10.80 -21.69 -3.43
C ALA A 726 10.47 -23.13 -3.85
N VAL A 727 9.18 -23.47 -3.89
CA VAL A 727 8.71 -24.81 -4.23
C VAL A 727 7.53 -24.71 -5.20
N SER A 728 7.62 -25.40 -6.32
CA SER A 728 6.47 -25.67 -7.22
C SER A 728 5.90 -27.05 -6.89
N ILE A 729 4.59 -27.14 -6.66
CA ILE A 729 3.86 -28.37 -6.35
C ILE A 729 2.74 -28.52 -7.38
N MET A 730 3.04 -29.24 -8.47
CA MET A 730 2.15 -29.38 -9.63
C MET A 730 1.31 -30.65 -9.52
N ALA A 731 -0.01 -30.53 -9.68
CA ALA A 731 -0.91 -31.66 -9.65
C ALA A 731 -0.61 -32.62 -10.82
N LYS A 732 -0.42 -33.92 -10.51
CA LYS A 732 -0.29 -34.94 -11.54
C LYS A 732 -1.69 -35.23 -12.13
N LYS A 733 -1.74 -35.22 -13.46
CA LYS A 733 -2.94 -35.58 -14.21
C LYS A 733 -3.31 -37.04 -13.99
#